data_01b2a7475d9ad0d9c17150b31d8cc959
#
_entry.id   01b2a7475d9ad0d9c17150b31d8cc959
#
_cell.length_a   1.000
_cell.length_b   1.000
_cell.length_c   1.000
_cell.angle_alpha   90.00
_cell.angle_beta   90.00
_cell.angle_gamma   90.00
#
_symmetry.space_group_name_H-M   'P 1'
#
loop_
_entity.id
_entity.type
_entity.pdbx_description
1 polymer ?
#
loop_
_entity_poly.entity_id
_entity_poly.type
_entity_poly.pdbx_seq_one_letter_code
_entity_poly.pdbx_strand_id
1 'polypeptide(L)'
;MATGKAQKKDKLRHAEYYDFQEIQDKLYADSSKGKVFKHLVEIIALPENIRLAYRNIKKNHGSMTPGTDGKTITELATLSDEQLISSVQHKLDWYVPQSVRRVEIPKGNDPTKKRPLGIPTIMDRLIQQCVLQVMEPICEAKFHDHSYGFRPNRNQQHAIAQVHKDMQRSNLHYVVDIDIKGFFDNVNHGKLLKQLWTMGIHDKKLLCILSAMLKAEVAGIGFPEVGTPQGGIISPLLSNVVLNELDWWLASQWEEIPTEFPYKETVNPNGSVSKSHKFSALRRTKLKEVTCVRYADDFKIFTNSYQNAVKLFHATKSWLHERLALEISPEKSKVINLKEQYSEFLGFKLKVIPRGRRSDGRTKYVVESHIREKSIAKIKPNLKRLIYDIEFPSQGKRTEYQAICRYNVYVMGIHDYYQLATKVCDDLTPFALSVHKSLRARLKERVKTAKQVRKRKLPCEVPKVIRERYGKSKQLRYVAGHAVVPVGYIRHKPPKSMNRKINSYTPEGRAEIHKNLDRIDMTVLHYLMRNPVLYRTIEYNDNRLSLYSAQMGKCAVSGKVLSIGDIHCHHKVPRYLGGKDNYQNLVLVCEDVHHLIHATNPDIIRKYMEILGLDVPDCLWATYRFPAVLCSHVSFRLSVRQATSRVIMRNSTNNLQCKMPYLGARTCHRYRK
;
A
#
# COMPACT_ATOMS: atom_id res chain seq x y z
N MET A 1 -12.95 44.96 -0.83
CA MET A 1 -11.74 44.24 -1.26
C MET A 1 -11.80 42.83 -0.70
N ALA A 2 -12.12 41.86 -1.51
CA ALA A 2 -12.20 40.47 -1.08
C ALA A 2 -10.78 39.88 -1.05
N THR A 3 -10.31 39.55 0.13
CA THR A 3 -9.07 38.82 0.31
C THR A 3 -9.24 37.42 -0.26
N GLY A 4 -8.72 37.21 -1.47
CA GLY A 4 -8.68 35.89 -2.10
C GLY A 4 -7.93 34.90 -1.22
N LYS A 5 -8.63 33.95 -0.60
CA LYS A 5 -8.04 32.78 -0.01
C LYS A 5 -7.25 32.06 -1.11
N ALA A 6 -5.92 32.02 -0.98
CA ALA A 6 -5.09 31.26 -1.88
C ALA A 6 -5.64 29.84 -1.99
N GLN A 7 -6.06 29.44 -3.19
CA GLN A 7 -6.53 28.07 -3.44
C GLN A 7 -5.41 27.10 -3.10
N LYS A 8 -5.68 26.17 -2.19
CA LYS A 8 -4.73 25.11 -1.86
C LYS A 8 -4.52 24.26 -3.13
N LYS A 9 -3.27 24.11 -3.59
CA LYS A 9 -2.91 23.34 -4.79
C LYS A 9 -2.99 21.81 -4.54
N ASP A 10 -3.61 21.05 -5.43
CA ASP A 10 -3.85 19.61 -5.27
C ASP A 10 -2.59 18.76 -5.50
N LYS A 11 -2.41 17.72 -4.69
CA LYS A 11 -1.43 16.67 -4.95
C LYS A 11 -2.01 15.63 -5.90
N LEU A 12 -1.31 15.40 -7.01
CA LEU A 12 -1.66 14.38 -7.96
C LEU A 12 -1.37 12.97 -7.42
N ARG A 13 -2.26 12.05 -7.75
CA ARG A 13 -2.01 10.62 -7.65
C ARG A 13 -1.47 10.08 -8.99
N HIS A 14 -0.94 8.85 -8.96
CA HIS A 14 -0.25 8.30 -10.12
C HIS A 14 -1.09 8.29 -11.41
N ALA A 15 -2.38 7.94 -11.33
CA ALA A 15 -3.26 7.95 -12.50
C ALA A 15 -3.51 9.36 -13.03
N GLU A 16 -3.61 10.34 -12.15
CA GLU A 16 -3.75 11.76 -12.50
C GLU A 16 -2.45 12.29 -13.16
N TYR A 17 -1.28 11.79 -12.78
CA TYR A 17 0.01 12.16 -13.41
C TYR A 17 0.11 11.80 -14.88
N TYR A 18 -0.59 10.74 -15.31
CA TYR A 18 -0.45 10.18 -16.65
C TYR A 18 -1.70 10.39 -17.51
N ASP A 19 -2.60 11.31 -17.12
CA ASP A 19 -3.84 11.62 -17.86
C ASP A 19 -4.78 10.40 -18.03
N PHE A 20 -4.64 9.43 -17.15
CA PHE A 20 -5.41 8.18 -17.22
C PHE A 20 -6.60 8.15 -16.24
N GLN A 21 -6.71 9.13 -15.35
CA GLN A 21 -7.71 9.15 -14.29
C GLN A 21 -9.13 9.30 -14.83
N GLU A 22 -9.35 10.17 -15.82
CA GLU A 22 -10.68 10.38 -16.42
C GLU A 22 -11.21 9.12 -17.09
N ILE A 23 -10.30 8.33 -17.71
CA ILE A 23 -10.64 7.04 -18.30
C ILE A 23 -11.08 6.06 -17.20
N GLN A 24 -10.35 5.99 -16.09
CA GLN A 24 -10.70 5.13 -14.96
C GLN A 24 -12.04 5.55 -14.31
N ASP A 25 -12.29 6.84 -14.17
CA ASP A 25 -13.55 7.38 -13.66
C ASP A 25 -14.74 7.00 -14.55
N LYS A 26 -14.56 7.12 -15.87
CA LYS A 26 -15.57 6.72 -16.86
C LYS A 26 -15.84 5.21 -16.81
N LEU A 27 -14.78 4.38 -16.75
CA LEU A 27 -14.94 2.92 -16.64
C LEU A 27 -15.72 2.55 -15.37
N TYR A 28 -15.40 3.18 -14.23
CA TYR A 28 -16.10 2.96 -12.97
C TYR A 28 -17.57 3.40 -13.06
N ALA A 29 -17.82 4.60 -13.54
CA ALA A 29 -19.19 5.16 -13.66
C ALA A 29 -20.05 4.34 -14.62
N ASP A 30 -19.51 3.93 -15.76
CA ASP A 30 -20.20 3.09 -16.75
C ASP A 30 -20.49 1.69 -16.21
N SER A 31 -19.53 1.09 -15.50
CA SER A 31 -19.73 -0.19 -14.82
C SER A 31 -20.83 -0.11 -13.74
N SER A 32 -20.84 0.96 -12.95
CA SER A 32 -21.86 1.19 -11.93
C SER A 32 -23.29 1.25 -12.52
N LYS A 33 -23.41 1.74 -13.78
CA LYS A 33 -24.67 1.78 -14.54
C LYS A 33 -25.00 0.48 -15.27
N GLY A 34 -24.17 -0.57 -15.12
CA GLY A 34 -24.40 -1.85 -15.79
C GLY A 34 -24.01 -1.90 -17.26
N LYS A 35 -23.25 -0.93 -17.76
CA LYS A 35 -22.76 -0.95 -19.16
C LYS A 35 -21.81 -2.11 -19.42
N VAL A 36 -21.75 -2.53 -20.66
CA VAL A 36 -20.93 -3.59 -21.19
C VAL A 36 -19.73 -3.00 -21.94
N PHE A 37 -18.57 -3.62 -21.78
CA PHE A 37 -17.28 -3.16 -22.35
C PHE A 37 -16.78 -4.15 -23.40
N LYS A 38 -16.55 -3.68 -24.63
CA LYS A 38 -16.14 -4.52 -25.80
C LYS A 38 -14.74 -4.20 -26.33
N HIS A 39 -14.21 -3.00 -26.06
CA HIS A 39 -12.96 -2.46 -26.64
C HIS A 39 -11.96 -2.07 -25.54
N LEU A 40 -11.74 -2.96 -24.57
CA LEU A 40 -10.85 -2.69 -23.44
C LEU A 40 -9.37 -2.83 -23.81
N VAL A 41 -9.02 -3.69 -24.76
CA VAL A 41 -7.63 -3.88 -25.20
C VAL A 41 -7.07 -2.60 -25.82
N GLU A 42 -7.89 -1.81 -26.51
CA GLU A 42 -7.49 -0.51 -27.04
C GLU A 42 -7.12 0.46 -25.91
N ILE A 43 -7.89 0.49 -24.83
CA ILE A 43 -7.60 1.30 -23.64
C ILE A 43 -6.36 0.77 -22.91
N ILE A 44 -6.18 -0.54 -22.85
CA ILE A 44 -5.01 -1.17 -22.24
C ILE A 44 -3.73 -0.78 -22.99
N ALA A 45 -3.80 -0.66 -24.30
CA ALA A 45 -2.68 -0.33 -25.21
C ALA A 45 -2.35 1.19 -25.27
N LEU A 46 -3.13 2.06 -24.60
CA LEU A 46 -2.86 3.49 -24.59
C LEU A 46 -1.48 3.81 -23.98
N PRO A 47 -0.72 4.73 -24.59
CA PRO A 47 0.59 5.16 -24.10
C PRO A 47 0.56 5.61 -22.63
N GLU A 48 -0.47 6.33 -22.22
CA GLU A 48 -0.69 6.83 -20.86
C GLU A 48 -0.80 5.67 -19.86
N ASN A 49 -1.54 4.62 -20.23
CA ASN A 49 -1.69 3.43 -19.42
C ASN A 49 -0.37 2.65 -19.27
N ILE A 50 0.39 2.53 -20.36
CA ILE A 50 1.68 1.82 -20.36
C ILE A 50 2.71 2.55 -19.50
N ARG A 51 2.81 3.88 -19.60
CA ARG A 51 3.67 4.71 -18.75
C ARG A 51 3.31 4.59 -17.29
N LEU A 52 2.02 4.66 -16.97
CA LEU A 52 1.51 4.46 -15.60
C LEU A 52 1.84 3.07 -15.07
N ALA A 53 1.71 2.03 -15.90
CA ALA A 53 2.05 0.66 -15.53
C ALA A 53 3.54 0.49 -15.24
N TYR A 54 4.41 1.03 -16.06
CA TYR A 54 5.85 1.06 -15.82
C TYR A 54 6.17 1.69 -14.47
N ARG A 55 5.60 2.88 -14.18
CA ARG A 55 5.79 3.55 -12.91
C ARG A 55 5.34 2.73 -11.71
N ASN A 56 4.21 2.06 -11.81
CA ASN A 56 3.66 1.25 -10.73
C ASN A 56 4.52 0.01 -10.45
N ILE A 57 5.02 -0.65 -11.51
CA ILE A 57 5.91 -1.81 -11.36
C ILE A 57 7.27 -1.40 -10.80
N LYS A 58 7.87 -0.32 -11.29
CA LYS A 58 9.17 0.19 -10.86
C LYS A 58 9.27 0.35 -9.35
N LYS A 59 8.19 0.73 -8.68
CA LYS A 59 8.13 0.92 -7.22
C LYS A 59 8.02 -0.38 -6.43
N ASN A 60 7.66 -1.47 -7.06
CA ASN A 60 7.45 -2.74 -6.37
C ASN A 60 8.81 -3.34 -5.98
N HIS A 61 8.91 -3.86 -4.75
CA HIS A 61 10.13 -4.55 -4.30
C HIS A 61 10.52 -5.73 -5.19
N GLY A 62 9.54 -6.39 -5.82
CA GLY A 62 9.76 -7.48 -6.77
C GLY A 62 10.28 -7.05 -8.14
N SER A 63 10.36 -5.74 -8.44
CA SER A 63 10.82 -5.25 -9.76
C SER A 63 12.23 -5.69 -10.13
N MET A 64 13.09 -5.89 -9.13
CA MET A 64 14.46 -6.39 -9.27
C MET A 64 14.55 -7.93 -9.22
N THR A 65 13.43 -8.63 -9.10
CA THR A 65 13.42 -10.10 -9.10
C THR A 65 13.18 -10.59 -10.54
N PRO A 66 14.14 -11.28 -11.18
CA PRO A 66 13.99 -11.72 -12.57
C PRO A 66 12.96 -12.85 -12.71
N GLY A 67 12.33 -12.91 -13.89
CA GLY A 67 11.54 -14.05 -14.35
C GLY A 67 12.43 -15.21 -14.83
N THR A 68 11.91 -16.00 -15.77
CA THR A 68 12.66 -17.07 -16.47
C THR A 68 13.67 -16.51 -17.44
N ASP A 69 13.41 -15.32 -17.98
CA ASP A 69 14.26 -14.59 -18.94
C ASP A 69 15.48 -13.88 -18.30
N GLY A 70 15.62 -13.94 -16.99
CA GLY A 70 16.68 -13.26 -16.25
C GLY A 70 16.55 -11.74 -16.19
N LYS A 71 15.56 -11.13 -16.84
CA LYS A 71 15.37 -9.68 -16.95
C LYS A 71 14.64 -9.09 -15.74
N THR A 72 14.97 -7.83 -15.44
CA THR A 72 14.42 -7.05 -14.34
C THR A 72 13.89 -5.71 -14.85
N ILE A 73 13.43 -4.84 -13.96
CA ILE A 73 12.98 -3.50 -14.36
C ILE A 73 14.11 -2.65 -14.98
N THR A 74 15.38 -2.97 -14.69
CA THR A 74 16.52 -2.21 -15.19
C THR A 74 16.66 -2.31 -16.72
N GLU A 75 16.29 -3.44 -17.31
CA GLU A 75 16.32 -3.61 -18.76
C GLU A 75 15.21 -2.79 -19.43
N LEU A 76 14.00 -2.75 -18.83
CA LEU A 76 12.95 -1.89 -19.34
C LEU A 76 13.30 -0.40 -19.18
N ALA A 77 14.01 -0.04 -18.13
CA ALA A 77 14.42 1.34 -17.85
C ALA A 77 15.39 1.92 -18.91
N THR A 78 16.06 1.08 -19.70
CA THR A 78 16.98 1.51 -20.78
C THR A 78 16.29 1.78 -22.10
N LEU A 79 15.04 1.32 -22.26
CA LEU A 79 14.27 1.54 -23.48
C LEU A 79 13.84 3.01 -23.60
N SER A 80 13.67 3.48 -24.84
CA SER A 80 12.97 4.74 -25.06
C SER A 80 11.48 4.60 -24.75
N ASP A 81 10.78 5.72 -24.61
CA ASP A 81 9.34 5.74 -24.35
C ASP A 81 8.59 5.03 -25.50
N GLU A 82 8.95 5.36 -26.75
CA GLU A 82 8.37 4.78 -27.95
C GLU A 82 8.66 3.28 -28.06
N GLN A 83 9.89 2.85 -27.75
CA GLN A 83 10.27 1.44 -27.78
C GLN A 83 9.48 0.62 -26.75
N LEU A 84 9.30 1.14 -25.56
CA LEU A 84 8.51 0.44 -24.52
C LEU A 84 7.05 0.34 -24.94
N ILE A 85 6.45 1.44 -25.40
CA ILE A 85 5.04 1.49 -25.83
C ILE A 85 4.82 0.51 -26.99
N SER A 86 5.63 0.61 -28.06
CA SER A 86 5.53 -0.27 -29.22
C SER A 86 5.70 -1.75 -28.84
N SER A 87 6.65 -2.06 -27.96
CA SER A 87 6.86 -3.44 -27.47
C SER A 87 5.64 -4.02 -26.74
N VAL A 88 4.96 -3.21 -25.92
CA VAL A 88 3.75 -3.64 -25.22
C VAL A 88 2.58 -3.79 -26.19
N GLN A 89 2.38 -2.82 -27.11
CA GLN A 89 1.31 -2.84 -28.11
C GLN A 89 1.44 -4.07 -29.01
N HIS A 90 2.64 -4.32 -29.55
CA HIS A 90 2.91 -5.50 -30.37
C HIS A 90 2.62 -6.82 -29.65
N LYS A 91 2.99 -6.92 -28.34
CA LYS A 91 2.65 -8.11 -27.55
C LYS A 91 1.15 -8.25 -27.29
N LEU A 92 0.40 -7.16 -27.17
CA LEU A 92 -1.06 -7.19 -26.99
C LEU A 92 -1.81 -7.61 -28.27
N ASP A 93 -1.20 -7.47 -29.44
CA ASP A 93 -1.80 -7.93 -30.71
C ASP A 93 -1.92 -9.45 -30.77
N TRP A 94 -0.88 -10.15 -30.35
CA TRP A 94 -0.84 -11.60 -30.22
C TRP A 94 -0.14 -11.99 -28.93
N TYR A 95 -0.92 -12.05 -27.83
CA TYR A 95 -0.34 -12.26 -26.52
C TYR A 95 -0.03 -13.74 -26.23
N VAL A 96 1.26 -14.04 -26.15
CA VAL A 96 1.78 -15.33 -25.67
C VAL A 96 2.64 -15.05 -24.44
N PRO A 97 2.22 -15.48 -23.24
CA PRO A 97 3.01 -15.31 -22.02
C PRO A 97 4.27 -16.16 -22.06
N GLN A 98 5.34 -15.66 -21.47
CA GLN A 98 6.52 -16.48 -21.21
C GLN A 98 6.30 -17.38 -20.01
N SER A 99 7.11 -18.44 -19.87
CA SER A 99 7.01 -19.36 -18.75
C SER A 99 7.25 -18.63 -17.42
N VAL A 100 6.52 -19.05 -16.38
CA VAL A 100 6.54 -18.48 -15.03
C VAL A 100 7.58 -19.20 -14.20
N ARG A 101 8.55 -18.48 -13.63
CA ARG A 101 9.55 -19.06 -12.72
C ARG A 101 8.92 -19.39 -11.38
N ARG A 102 9.01 -20.65 -10.96
CA ARG A 102 8.50 -21.10 -9.66
C ARG A 102 9.56 -20.94 -8.56
N VAL A 103 9.16 -20.35 -7.44
CA VAL A 103 9.99 -20.23 -6.23
C VAL A 103 9.17 -20.68 -5.03
N GLU A 104 9.74 -21.57 -4.22
CA GLU A 104 9.10 -22.05 -3.02
C GLU A 104 9.51 -21.20 -1.81
N ILE A 105 8.54 -20.58 -1.16
CA ILE A 105 8.77 -19.76 0.03
C ILE A 105 8.23 -20.49 1.26
N PRO A 106 9.01 -20.60 2.36
CA PRO A 106 8.54 -21.23 3.60
C PRO A 106 7.26 -20.58 4.14
N LYS A 107 6.28 -21.39 4.52
CA LYS A 107 5.00 -20.91 5.06
C LYS A 107 5.12 -20.60 6.55
N GLY A 108 5.40 -19.37 6.89
CA GLY A 108 5.50 -18.95 8.29
C GLY A 108 6.85 -19.33 8.92
N ASN A 109 6.84 -20.00 10.07
CA ASN A 109 8.05 -20.48 10.77
C ASN A 109 8.28 -21.98 10.55
N ASP A 110 7.46 -22.62 9.73
CA ASP A 110 7.57 -24.03 9.42
C ASP A 110 8.30 -24.19 8.10
N PRO A 111 9.58 -24.59 8.10
CA PRO A 111 10.38 -24.76 6.88
C PRO A 111 9.91 -25.94 6.03
N THR A 112 9.14 -26.88 6.61
CA THR A 112 8.61 -28.05 5.90
C THR A 112 7.44 -27.69 5.01
N LYS A 113 6.66 -26.66 5.39
CA LYS A 113 5.52 -26.15 4.62
C LYS A 113 5.94 -25.02 3.72
N LYS A 114 5.91 -25.23 2.43
CA LYS A 114 6.27 -24.26 1.43
C LYS A 114 5.02 -23.67 0.75
N ARG A 115 5.14 -22.45 0.28
CA ARG A 115 4.16 -21.75 -0.56
C ARG A 115 4.79 -21.55 -1.94
N PRO A 116 4.19 -22.11 -3.00
CA PRO A 116 4.66 -21.86 -4.34
C PRO A 116 4.37 -20.42 -4.75
N LEU A 117 5.38 -19.70 -5.22
CA LEU A 117 5.25 -18.37 -5.79
C LEU A 117 5.63 -18.42 -7.26
N GLY A 118 4.76 -17.98 -8.14
CA GLY A 118 5.02 -17.82 -9.55
C GLY A 118 5.54 -16.41 -9.85
N ILE A 119 6.67 -16.30 -10.51
CA ILE A 119 7.27 -15.02 -10.89
C ILE A 119 7.27 -14.93 -12.42
N PRO A 120 6.29 -14.20 -13.03
CA PRO A 120 6.28 -13.92 -14.45
C PRO A 120 7.47 -13.04 -14.86
N THR A 121 7.80 -13.01 -16.14
CA THR A 121 8.83 -12.10 -16.68
C THR A 121 8.44 -10.63 -16.42
N ILE A 122 9.42 -9.74 -16.46
CA ILE A 122 9.15 -8.32 -16.18
C ILE A 122 8.21 -7.70 -17.20
N MET A 123 8.28 -8.14 -18.47
CA MET A 123 7.38 -7.69 -19.52
C MET A 123 5.96 -8.21 -19.29
N ASP A 124 5.77 -9.47 -18.94
CA ASP A 124 4.44 -10.00 -18.61
C ASP A 124 3.83 -9.32 -17.39
N ARG A 125 4.67 -8.99 -16.38
CA ARG A 125 4.21 -8.17 -15.24
C ARG A 125 3.78 -6.77 -15.67
N LEU A 126 4.45 -6.16 -16.65
CA LEU A 126 4.05 -4.87 -17.19
C LEU A 126 2.69 -4.96 -17.89
N ILE A 127 2.48 -5.98 -18.72
CA ILE A 127 1.20 -6.22 -19.39
C ILE A 127 0.08 -6.51 -18.36
N GLN A 128 0.35 -7.36 -17.37
CA GLN A 128 -0.60 -7.59 -16.27
C GLN A 128 -0.96 -6.30 -15.54
N GLN A 129 -0.01 -5.38 -15.36
CA GLN A 129 -0.28 -4.09 -14.72
C GLN A 129 -1.12 -3.18 -15.61
N CYS A 130 -0.90 -3.17 -16.94
CA CYS A 130 -1.73 -2.43 -17.88
C CYS A 130 -3.18 -2.94 -17.86
N VAL A 131 -3.36 -4.26 -17.83
CA VAL A 131 -4.67 -4.90 -17.74
C VAL A 131 -5.35 -4.58 -16.41
N LEU A 132 -4.60 -4.67 -15.30
CA LEU A 132 -5.11 -4.38 -13.95
C LEU A 132 -5.68 -2.95 -13.86
N GLN A 133 -4.99 -1.95 -14.39
CA GLN A 133 -5.39 -0.54 -14.31
C GLN A 133 -6.71 -0.23 -15.02
N VAL A 134 -7.06 -1.02 -16.02
CA VAL A 134 -8.32 -0.92 -16.77
C VAL A 134 -9.42 -1.74 -16.13
N MET A 135 -9.11 -2.96 -15.66
CA MET A 135 -10.11 -3.84 -15.07
C MET A 135 -10.50 -3.46 -13.64
N GLU A 136 -9.58 -2.90 -12.86
CA GLU A 136 -9.81 -2.61 -11.44
C GLU A 136 -11.01 -1.66 -11.22
N PRO A 137 -11.15 -0.50 -11.92
CA PRO A 137 -12.33 0.36 -11.76
C PRO A 137 -13.64 -0.32 -12.16
N ILE A 138 -13.62 -1.17 -13.21
CA ILE A 138 -14.81 -1.92 -13.67
C ILE A 138 -15.26 -2.90 -12.59
N CYS A 139 -14.32 -3.67 -12.03
CA CYS A 139 -14.59 -4.66 -11.00
C CYS A 139 -14.97 -4.01 -9.67
N GLU A 140 -14.28 -2.93 -9.27
CA GLU A 140 -14.50 -2.22 -8.01
C GLU A 140 -15.94 -1.69 -7.91
N ALA A 141 -16.54 -1.28 -9.03
CA ALA A 141 -17.94 -0.86 -9.10
C ALA A 141 -18.95 -1.99 -8.82
N LYS A 142 -18.52 -3.25 -8.91
CA LYS A 142 -19.37 -4.46 -8.74
C LYS A 142 -19.09 -5.23 -7.45
N PHE A 143 -17.97 -4.95 -6.78
CA PHE A 143 -17.61 -5.68 -5.57
C PHE A 143 -18.48 -5.32 -4.38
N HIS A 144 -18.90 -6.34 -3.65
CA HIS A 144 -19.68 -6.17 -2.43
C HIS A 144 -18.93 -5.37 -1.36
N ASP A 145 -19.68 -4.61 -0.59
CA ASP A 145 -19.14 -3.68 0.41
C ASP A 145 -18.35 -4.32 1.54
N HIS A 146 -18.66 -5.54 1.92
CA HIS A 146 -18.03 -6.26 3.03
C HIS A 146 -16.79 -7.07 2.60
N SER A 147 -16.30 -6.89 1.39
CA SER A 147 -15.00 -7.36 0.90
C SER A 147 -13.93 -6.28 1.06
N TYR A 148 -12.83 -6.58 1.75
CA TYR A 148 -11.81 -5.58 2.14
C TYR A 148 -10.41 -5.86 1.61
N GLY A 149 -10.05 -7.12 1.35
CA GLY A 149 -8.72 -7.51 0.91
C GLY A 149 -8.42 -7.14 -0.54
N PHE A 150 -7.21 -6.67 -0.83
CA PHE A 150 -6.73 -6.34 -2.18
C PHE A 150 -7.56 -5.30 -2.94
N ARG A 151 -8.31 -4.46 -2.26
CA ARG A 151 -9.12 -3.40 -2.84
C ARG A 151 -8.55 -2.02 -2.54
N PRO A 152 -8.66 -1.04 -3.45
CA PRO A 152 -8.20 0.32 -3.22
C PRO A 152 -8.93 0.97 -2.03
N ASN A 153 -8.19 1.75 -1.25
CA ASN A 153 -8.67 2.49 -0.06
C ASN A 153 -9.27 1.62 1.06
N ARG A 154 -9.16 0.30 0.98
CA ARG A 154 -9.60 -0.65 2.02
C ARG A 154 -8.39 -1.28 2.70
N ASN A 155 -8.55 -1.65 3.97
CA ASN A 155 -7.48 -2.27 4.75
C ASN A 155 -8.05 -3.17 5.85
N GLN A 156 -7.17 -3.88 6.55
CA GLN A 156 -7.54 -4.77 7.65
C GLN A 156 -8.27 -4.07 8.80
N GLN A 157 -7.99 -2.79 9.05
CA GLN A 157 -8.67 -2.02 10.11
C GLN A 157 -10.17 -1.90 9.84
N HIS A 158 -10.54 -1.69 8.57
CA HIS A 158 -11.93 -1.59 8.15
C HIS A 158 -12.66 -2.94 8.33
N ALA A 159 -12.00 -4.06 7.99
CA ALA A 159 -12.55 -5.41 8.21
C ALA A 159 -12.76 -5.68 9.70
N ILE A 160 -11.77 -5.40 10.56
CA ILE A 160 -11.88 -5.54 12.02
C ILE A 160 -12.98 -4.62 12.59
N ALA A 161 -13.13 -3.41 12.07
CA ALA A 161 -14.21 -2.49 12.48
C ALA A 161 -15.59 -3.07 12.19
N GLN A 162 -15.76 -3.71 11.03
CA GLN A 162 -17.02 -4.37 10.67
C GLN A 162 -17.28 -5.58 11.56
N VAL A 163 -16.28 -6.41 11.81
CA VAL A 163 -16.38 -7.55 12.75
C VAL A 163 -16.79 -7.07 14.14
N HIS A 164 -16.17 -6.01 14.67
CA HIS A 164 -16.56 -5.44 15.98
C HIS A 164 -18.01 -4.94 15.98
N LYS A 165 -18.45 -4.34 14.87
CA LYS A 165 -19.85 -3.89 14.71
C LYS A 165 -20.81 -5.07 14.76
N ASP A 166 -20.54 -6.14 14.03
CA ASP A 166 -21.40 -7.32 13.96
C ASP A 166 -21.48 -8.05 15.32
N MET A 167 -20.34 -8.23 15.99
CA MET A 167 -20.27 -8.85 17.31
C MET A 167 -20.95 -8.03 18.41
N GLN A 168 -20.75 -6.71 18.45
CA GLN A 168 -21.16 -5.87 19.58
C GLN A 168 -22.48 -5.13 19.38
N ARG A 169 -22.74 -4.58 18.17
CA ARG A 169 -23.95 -3.82 17.87
C ARG A 169 -25.08 -4.72 17.40
N SER A 170 -24.78 -5.64 16.48
CA SER A 170 -25.78 -6.57 15.91
C SER A 170 -26.01 -7.79 16.80
N ASN A 171 -25.13 -8.06 17.79
CA ASN A 171 -25.17 -9.23 18.69
C ASN A 171 -25.11 -10.59 17.95
N LEU A 172 -24.38 -10.65 16.87
CA LEU A 172 -24.13 -11.88 16.13
C LEU A 172 -22.95 -12.61 16.79
N HIS A 173 -23.25 -13.56 17.68
CA HIS A 173 -22.25 -14.19 18.52
C HIS A 173 -21.85 -15.61 18.07
N TYR A 174 -22.42 -16.10 16.96
CA TYR A 174 -22.01 -17.35 16.33
C TYR A 174 -21.30 -17.02 15.01
N VAL A 175 -20.13 -17.60 14.85
CA VAL A 175 -19.28 -17.38 13.69
C VAL A 175 -19.04 -18.70 12.97
N VAL A 176 -19.18 -18.66 11.66
CA VAL A 176 -18.74 -19.72 10.76
C VAL A 176 -17.40 -19.33 10.19
N ASP A 177 -16.35 -20.00 10.61
CA ASP A 177 -14.99 -19.91 10.09
C ASP A 177 -14.82 -20.92 8.99
N ILE A 178 -14.52 -20.47 7.78
CA ILE A 178 -14.24 -21.34 6.63
C ILE A 178 -12.89 -20.98 6.03
N ASP A 179 -12.02 -21.98 5.88
CA ASP A 179 -10.73 -21.88 5.19
C ASP A 179 -10.83 -22.66 3.86
N ILE A 180 -10.70 -21.97 2.74
CA ILE A 180 -10.73 -22.60 1.42
C ILE A 180 -9.38 -23.29 1.19
N LYS A 181 -9.43 -24.58 0.82
CA LYS A 181 -8.22 -25.38 0.58
C LYS A 181 -7.50 -24.90 -0.68
N GLY A 182 -6.29 -24.36 -0.51
CA GLY A 182 -5.45 -23.95 -1.64
C GLY A 182 -6.15 -23.02 -2.63
N PHE A 183 -6.86 -22.00 -2.16
CA PHE A 183 -7.73 -21.15 -2.96
C PHE A 183 -7.12 -20.72 -4.30
N PHE A 184 -5.92 -20.08 -4.26
CA PHE A 184 -5.26 -19.60 -5.47
C PHE A 184 -4.86 -20.72 -6.44
N ASP A 185 -4.62 -21.92 -5.94
CA ASP A 185 -4.18 -23.07 -6.74
C ASP A 185 -5.36 -23.83 -7.36
N ASN A 186 -6.61 -23.53 -6.93
CA ASN A 186 -7.81 -24.26 -7.35
C ASN A 186 -8.88 -23.41 -8.06
N VAL A 187 -8.54 -22.18 -8.45
CA VAL A 187 -9.46 -21.32 -9.20
C VAL A 187 -9.74 -21.91 -10.59
N ASN A 188 -11.00 -22.21 -10.89
CA ASN A 188 -11.40 -22.70 -12.21
C ASN A 188 -11.37 -21.56 -13.24
N HIS A 189 -10.54 -21.71 -14.28
CA HIS A 189 -10.34 -20.70 -15.33
C HIS A 189 -11.63 -20.38 -16.09
N GLY A 190 -12.38 -21.41 -16.49
CA GLY A 190 -13.63 -21.22 -17.25
C GLY A 190 -14.72 -20.50 -16.46
N LYS A 191 -14.87 -20.83 -15.16
CA LYS A 191 -15.80 -20.11 -14.27
C LYS A 191 -15.38 -18.65 -14.06
N LEU A 192 -14.11 -18.40 -13.84
CA LEU A 192 -13.58 -17.03 -13.69
C LEU A 192 -13.84 -16.15 -14.94
N LEU A 193 -13.59 -16.70 -16.13
CA LEU A 193 -13.86 -15.97 -17.39
C LEU A 193 -15.35 -15.68 -17.57
N LYS A 194 -16.23 -16.64 -17.21
CA LYS A 194 -17.70 -16.42 -17.20
C LYS A 194 -18.12 -15.35 -16.20
N GLN A 195 -17.51 -15.32 -15.01
CA GLN A 195 -17.77 -14.27 -14.01
C GLN A 195 -17.35 -12.89 -14.50
N LEU A 196 -16.19 -12.77 -15.16
CA LEU A 196 -15.76 -11.52 -15.80
C LEU A 196 -16.74 -11.06 -16.87
N TRP A 197 -17.23 -11.99 -17.69
CA TRP A 197 -18.27 -11.69 -18.67
C TRP A 197 -19.55 -11.17 -18.00
N THR A 198 -20.02 -11.82 -16.94
CA THR A 198 -21.20 -11.39 -16.19
C THR A 198 -21.01 -10.01 -15.54
N MET A 199 -19.78 -9.64 -15.19
CA MET A 199 -19.48 -8.32 -14.67
C MET A 199 -19.45 -7.22 -15.75
N GLY A 200 -19.67 -7.59 -17.02
CA GLY A 200 -19.76 -6.65 -18.16
C GLY A 200 -18.50 -6.58 -19.01
N ILE A 201 -17.48 -7.40 -18.76
CA ILE A 201 -16.26 -7.46 -19.58
C ILE A 201 -16.51 -8.38 -20.77
N HIS A 202 -17.02 -7.81 -21.88
CA HIS A 202 -17.38 -8.54 -23.11
C HIS A 202 -16.34 -8.39 -24.23
N ASP A 203 -15.14 -7.93 -23.91
CA ASP A 203 -14.00 -7.89 -24.84
C ASP A 203 -13.40 -9.29 -24.97
N LYS A 204 -13.69 -9.97 -26.08
CA LYS A 204 -13.19 -11.33 -26.35
C LYS A 204 -11.66 -11.39 -26.42
N LYS A 205 -11.01 -10.36 -27.01
CA LYS A 205 -9.54 -10.31 -27.10
C LYS A 205 -8.93 -10.23 -25.69
N LEU A 206 -9.49 -9.41 -24.80
CA LEU A 206 -9.06 -9.34 -23.41
C LEU A 206 -9.24 -10.67 -22.67
N LEU A 207 -10.39 -11.32 -22.84
CA LEU A 207 -10.64 -12.63 -22.23
C LEU A 207 -9.67 -13.70 -22.72
N CYS A 208 -9.28 -13.67 -24.00
CA CYS A 208 -8.22 -14.54 -24.54
C CYS A 208 -6.87 -14.24 -23.91
N ILE A 209 -6.49 -12.96 -23.74
CA ILE A 209 -5.26 -12.54 -23.04
C ILE A 209 -5.26 -13.06 -21.61
N LEU A 210 -6.36 -12.88 -20.88
CA LEU A 210 -6.50 -13.38 -19.49
C LEU A 210 -6.42 -14.91 -19.43
N SER A 211 -7.06 -15.62 -20.36
CA SER A 211 -6.96 -17.07 -20.47
C SER A 211 -5.51 -17.52 -20.71
N ALA A 212 -4.78 -16.85 -21.58
CA ALA A 212 -3.37 -17.13 -21.82
C ALA A 212 -2.52 -16.87 -20.55
N MET A 213 -2.77 -15.76 -19.83
CA MET A 213 -2.09 -15.47 -18.58
C MET A 213 -2.31 -16.55 -17.51
N LEU A 214 -3.55 -17.05 -17.39
CA LEU A 214 -3.91 -18.11 -16.43
C LEU A 214 -3.27 -19.44 -16.78
N LYS A 215 -3.15 -19.75 -18.06
CA LYS A 215 -2.57 -21.00 -18.61
C LYS A 215 -1.06 -20.88 -18.89
N ALA A 216 -0.41 -19.77 -18.50
CA ALA A 216 1.02 -19.63 -18.70
C ALA A 216 1.80 -20.81 -18.10
N GLU A 217 2.72 -21.37 -18.87
CA GLU A 217 3.56 -22.48 -18.47
C GLU A 217 4.29 -22.15 -17.16
N VAL A 218 4.28 -23.07 -16.21
CA VAL A 218 5.11 -22.99 -15.00
C VAL A 218 6.37 -23.81 -15.24
N ALA A 219 7.53 -23.12 -15.25
CA ALA A 219 8.80 -23.75 -15.54
C ALA A 219 9.06 -24.99 -14.67
N GLY A 220 9.32 -26.13 -15.33
CA GLY A 220 9.54 -27.41 -14.69
C GLY A 220 8.29 -28.15 -14.21
N ILE A 221 7.07 -27.64 -14.50
CA ILE A 221 5.80 -28.27 -14.10
C ILE A 221 4.87 -28.45 -15.31
N GLY A 222 4.85 -27.47 -16.24
CA GLY A 222 3.98 -27.47 -17.42
C GLY A 222 2.82 -26.49 -17.32
N PHE A 223 1.74 -26.75 -18.09
CA PHE A 223 0.61 -25.84 -18.23
C PHE A 223 -0.47 -26.13 -17.17
N PRO A 224 -0.85 -25.13 -16.33
CA PRO A 224 -1.87 -25.32 -15.31
C PRO A 224 -3.29 -25.33 -15.94
N GLU A 225 -4.11 -26.29 -15.53
CA GLU A 225 -5.52 -26.35 -15.92
C GLU A 225 -6.41 -25.49 -15.02
N VAL A 226 -5.98 -25.28 -13.78
CA VAL A 226 -6.67 -24.49 -12.75
C VAL A 226 -5.66 -23.62 -11.99
N GLY A 227 -6.18 -22.66 -11.27
CA GLY A 227 -5.39 -21.80 -10.39
C GLY A 227 -5.01 -20.46 -11.00
N THR A 228 -4.59 -19.57 -10.14
CA THR A 228 -4.01 -18.26 -10.51
C THR A 228 -2.59 -18.18 -9.96
N PRO A 229 -1.59 -17.73 -10.74
CA PRO A 229 -0.20 -17.71 -10.27
C PRO A 229 -0.07 -16.86 -9.00
N GLN A 230 0.30 -17.47 -7.87
CA GLN A 230 0.60 -16.71 -6.65
C GLN A 230 1.85 -15.87 -6.89
N GLY A 231 1.67 -14.54 -7.05
CA GLY A 231 2.74 -13.59 -7.37
C GLY A 231 2.52 -12.83 -8.68
N GLY A 232 1.54 -13.22 -9.49
CA GLY A 232 1.06 -12.41 -10.61
C GLY A 232 0.43 -11.10 -10.10
N ILE A 233 0.62 -10.03 -10.85
CA ILE A 233 0.12 -8.69 -10.47
C ILE A 233 -1.41 -8.64 -10.48
N ILE A 234 -2.04 -9.31 -11.42
CA ILE A 234 -3.50 -9.33 -11.59
C ILE A 234 -4.21 -10.35 -10.68
N SER A 235 -3.49 -11.35 -10.15
CA SER A 235 -4.08 -12.44 -9.38
C SER A 235 -4.92 -11.99 -8.16
N PRO A 236 -4.56 -10.93 -7.41
CA PRO A 236 -5.40 -10.41 -6.33
C PRO A 236 -6.77 -9.88 -6.79
N LEU A 237 -6.82 -9.21 -7.95
CA LEU A 237 -8.08 -8.76 -8.54
C LEU A 237 -8.94 -9.95 -8.95
N LEU A 238 -8.37 -10.91 -9.68
CA LEU A 238 -9.06 -12.11 -10.14
C LEU A 238 -9.61 -12.94 -8.97
N SER A 239 -8.86 -13.04 -7.87
CA SER A 239 -9.32 -13.71 -6.66
C SER A 239 -10.57 -13.04 -6.05
N ASN A 240 -10.62 -11.70 -6.08
CA ASN A 240 -11.80 -10.96 -5.64
C ASN A 240 -12.99 -11.15 -6.59
N VAL A 241 -12.75 -11.26 -7.91
CA VAL A 241 -13.80 -11.57 -8.89
C VAL A 241 -14.45 -12.93 -8.58
N VAL A 242 -13.62 -13.97 -8.35
CA VAL A 242 -14.12 -15.31 -8.02
C VAL A 242 -15.01 -15.32 -6.78
N LEU A 243 -14.58 -14.67 -5.70
CA LEU A 243 -15.30 -14.67 -4.43
C LEU A 243 -16.39 -13.60 -4.32
N ASN A 244 -16.49 -12.68 -5.28
CA ASN A 244 -17.56 -11.67 -5.28
C ASN A 244 -18.95 -12.31 -5.41
N GLU A 245 -19.07 -13.42 -6.11
CA GLU A 245 -20.33 -14.16 -6.24
C GLU A 245 -20.75 -14.74 -4.88
N LEU A 246 -19.80 -15.22 -4.08
CA LEU A 246 -20.06 -15.65 -2.70
C LEU A 246 -20.52 -14.50 -1.81
N ASP A 247 -19.89 -13.32 -1.94
CA ASP A 247 -20.26 -12.15 -1.15
C ASP A 247 -21.71 -11.73 -1.42
N TRP A 248 -22.11 -11.66 -2.69
CA TRP A 248 -23.47 -11.32 -3.10
C TRP A 248 -24.48 -12.42 -2.74
N TRP A 249 -24.11 -13.69 -2.85
CA TRP A 249 -24.96 -14.78 -2.41
C TRP A 249 -25.26 -14.71 -0.91
N LEU A 250 -24.23 -14.47 -0.07
CA LEU A 250 -24.43 -14.31 1.37
C LEU A 250 -25.29 -13.06 1.69
N ALA A 251 -25.05 -11.96 0.99
CA ALA A 251 -25.83 -10.73 1.17
C ALA A 251 -27.31 -10.91 0.77
N SER A 252 -27.57 -11.70 -0.27
CA SER A 252 -28.95 -12.02 -0.70
C SER A 252 -29.74 -12.83 0.32
N GLN A 253 -29.07 -13.49 1.27
CA GLN A 253 -29.75 -14.25 2.32
C GLN A 253 -30.33 -13.39 3.43
N TRP A 254 -29.91 -12.10 3.53
CA TRP A 254 -30.35 -11.18 4.57
C TRP A 254 -30.31 -9.70 4.17
N GLU A 255 -29.14 -9.16 3.87
CA GLU A 255 -28.95 -7.70 3.70
C GLU A 255 -29.71 -7.17 2.48
N GLU A 256 -29.72 -7.93 1.39
CA GLU A 256 -30.29 -7.54 0.09
C GLU A 256 -31.63 -8.24 -0.20
N ILE A 257 -32.19 -8.96 0.78
CA ILE A 257 -33.53 -9.56 0.61
C ILE A 257 -34.54 -8.46 0.24
N PRO A 258 -35.33 -8.62 -0.84
CA PRO A 258 -36.40 -7.70 -1.17
C PRO A 258 -37.49 -7.74 -0.11
N THR A 259 -38.07 -6.60 0.21
CA THR A 259 -39.21 -6.50 1.13
C THR A 259 -40.35 -5.82 0.41
N GLU A 260 -41.59 -6.27 0.66
CA GLU A 260 -42.79 -5.69 0.07
C GLU A 260 -42.95 -4.20 0.43
N PHE A 261 -42.58 -3.84 1.66
CA PHE A 261 -42.61 -2.46 2.13
C PHE A 261 -41.25 -1.78 2.01
N PRO A 262 -41.16 -0.59 1.40
CA PRO A 262 -39.91 0.17 1.30
C PRO A 262 -39.56 0.83 2.63
N TYR A 263 -38.59 0.26 3.36
CA TYR A 263 -38.14 0.83 4.63
C TYR A 263 -37.20 2.02 4.40
N LYS A 264 -37.39 3.06 5.23
CA LYS A 264 -36.51 4.23 5.21
C LYS A 264 -35.05 3.86 5.44
N GLU A 265 -34.20 4.25 4.52
CA GLU A 265 -32.76 4.17 4.64
C GLU A 265 -32.18 5.52 5.10
N THR A 266 -31.16 5.47 5.97
CA THR A 266 -30.50 6.68 6.47
C THR A 266 -29.03 6.66 6.08
N VAL A 267 -28.57 7.71 5.41
CA VAL A 267 -27.15 7.86 5.06
C VAL A 267 -26.41 8.48 6.23
N ASN A 268 -25.40 7.75 6.75
CA ASN A 268 -24.55 8.21 7.82
C ASN A 268 -23.51 9.24 7.34
N PRO A 269 -22.89 10.05 8.23
CA PRO A 269 -21.86 11.02 7.85
C PRO A 269 -20.66 10.43 7.06
N ASN A 270 -20.33 9.17 7.28
CA ASN A 270 -19.29 8.45 6.55
C ASN A 270 -19.76 7.84 5.21
N GLY A 271 -20.94 8.19 4.72
CA GLY A 271 -21.51 7.68 3.48
C GLY A 271 -22.10 6.25 3.55
N SER A 272 -22.04 5.57 4.71
CA SER A 272 -22.68 4.25 4.84
C SER A 272 -24.20 4.37 4.96
N VAL A 273 -24.92 3.46 4.30
CA VAL A 273 -26.38 3.39 4.38
C VAL A 273 -26.79 2.52 5.58
N SER A 274 -27.63 3.04 6.44
CA SER A 274 -28.22 2.29 7.54
C SER A 274 -29.60 1.74 7.13
N LYS A 275 -29.71 0.43 7.11
CA LYS A 275 -30.94 -0.33 6.84
C LYS A 275 -31.60 -0.82 8.15
N SER A 276 -31.48 -0.04 9.24
CA SER A 276 -31.90 -0.47 10.59
C SER A 276 -33.38 -0.84 10.70
N HIS A 277 -34.27 -0.09 10.03
CA HIS A 277 -35.71 -0.37 10.02
C HIS A 277 -36.03 -1.68 9.31
N LYS A 278 -35.46 -1.87 8.12
CA LYS A 278 -35.55 -3.12 7.36
C LYS A 278 -35.07 -4.30 8.19
N PHE A 279 -33.90 -4.22 8.82
CA PHE A 279 -33.35 -5.31 9.62
C PHE A 279 -34.18 -5.58 10.89
N SER A 280 -34.80 -4.57 11.48
CA SER A 280 -35.72 -4.76 12.62
C SER A 280 -36.97 -5.50 12.21
N ALA A 281 -37.50 -5.26 11.02
CA ALA A 281 -38.64 -6.02 10.47
C ALA A 281 -38.24 -7.46 10.13
N LEU A 282 -37.13 -7.65 9.42
CA LEU A 282 -36.65 -8.99 9.05
C LEU A 282 -36.36 -9.88 10.27
N ARG A 283 -35.91 -9.33 11.42
CA ARG A 283 -35.71 -10.08 12.67
C ARG A 283 -37.00 -10.66 13.27
N ARG A 284 -38.18 -10.16 12.88
CA ARG A 284 -39.48 -10.69 13.29
C ARG A 284 -39.94 -11.85 12.44
N THR A 285 -39.24 -12.13 11.35
CA THR A 285 -39.51 -13.26 10.43
C THR A 285 -38.74 -14.49 10.81
N LYS A 286 -38.96 -15.62 10.10
CA LYS A 286 -38.20 -16.87 10.23
C LYS A 286 -36.85 -16.84 9.48
N LEU A 287 -36.50 -15.71 8.84
CA LEU A 287 -35.24 -15.58 8.11
C LEU A 287 -34.03 -15.62 9.05
N LYS A 288 -32.93 -16.13 8.55
CA LYS A 288 -31.68 -16.22 9.30
C LYS A 288 -30.90 -14.90 9.12
N GLU A 289 -30.69 -14.18 10.21
CA GLU A 289 -29.79 -13.01 10.20
C GLU A 289 -28.37 -13.48 9.91
N VAL A 290 -27.79 -12.98 8.82
CA VAL A 290 -26.43 -13.32 8.38
C VAL A 290 -25.71 -12.09 7.88
N THR A 291 -24.43 -11.95 8.26
CA THR A 291 -23.50 -10.97 7.69
C THR A 291 -22.17 -11.64 7.39
N CYS A 292 -21.47 -11.16 6.38
CA CYS A 292 -20.16 -11.68 6.01
C CYS A 292 -19.12 -10.58 6.04
N VAL A 293 -17.91 -10.87 6.52
CA VAL A 293 -16.75 -9.99 6.43
C VAL A 293 -15.61 -10.78 5.79
N ARG A 294 -15.17 -10.34 4.61
CA ARG A 294 -14.14 -11.01 3.83
C ARG A 294 -12.89 -10.15 3.63
N TYR A 295 -11.73 -10.75 3.82
CA TYR A 295 -10.42 -10.18 3.51
C TYR A 295 -9.61 -11.15 2.64
N ALA A 296 -9.64 -10.98 1.33
CA ALA A 296 -9.15 -11.94 0.33
C ALA A 296 -9.88 -13.29 0.45
N ASP A 297 -9.16 -14.38 0.72
CA ASP A 297 -9.68 -15.75 0.95
C ASP A 297 -10.07 -16.03 2.41
N ASP A 298 -9.72 -15.16 3.35
CA ASP A 298 -10.10 -15.28 4.77
C ASP A 298 -11.44 -14.55 5.01
N PHE A 299 -12.51 -15.28 5.32
CA PHE A 299 -13.80 -14.70 5.57
C PHE A 299 -14.52 -15.31 6.78
N LYS A 300 -15.41 -14.53 7.37
CA LYS A 300 -16.20 -14.88 8.54
C LYS A 300 -17.67 -14.61 8.27
N ILE A 301 -18.52 -15.60 8.57
CA ILE A 301 -19.97 -15.43 8.49
C ILE A 301 -20.52 -15.36 9.92
N PHE A 302 -21.24 -14.31 10.24
CA PHE A 302 -21.81 -14.06 11.57
C PHE A 302 -23.32 -14.28 11.56
N THR A 303 -23.84 -14.91 12.61
CA THR A 303 -25.28 -15.14 12.81
C THR A 303 -25.66 -15.11 14.29
N ASN A 304 -26.97 -15.15 14.57
CA ASN A 304 -27.53 -14.98 15.91
C ASN A 304 -27.73 -16.29 16.70
N SER A 305 -27.67 -17.47 16.05
CA SER A 305 -27.86 -18.76 16.73
C SER A 305 -26.93 -19.86 16.23
N TYR A 306 -26.65 -20.85 17.07
CA TYR A 306 -25.83 -22.00 16.73
C TYR A 306 -26.43 -22.84 15.58
N GLN A 307 -27.75 -23.09 15.63
CA GLN A 307 -28.44 -23.84 14.59
C GLN A 307 -28.33 -23.16 13.23
N ASN A 308 -28.47 -21.81 13.19
CA ASN A 308 -28.28 -21.07 11.97
C ASN A 308 -26.83 -21.13 11.48
N ALA A 309 -25.86 -21.08 12.38
CA ALA A 309 -24.45 -21.20 12.02
C ALA A 309 -24.12 -22.57 11.41
N VAL A 310 -24.64 -23.66 11.97
CA VAL A 310 -24.48 -25.01 11.41
C VAL A 310 -25.12 -25.10 10.00
N LYS A 311 -26.33 -24.58 9.83
CA LYS A 311 -26.99 -24.56 8.51
C LYS A 311 -26.20 -23.74 7.50
N LEU A 312 -25.69 -22.57 7.89
CA LEU A 312 -24.86 -21.71 7.03
C LEU A 312 -23.52 -22.36 6.68
N PHE A 313 -22.92 -23.10 7.62
CA PHE A 313 -21.69 -23.86 7.38
C PHE A 313 -21.89 -24.87 6.23
N HIS A 314 -22.92 -25.72 6.35
CA HIS A 314 -23.20 -26.71 5.31
C HIS A 314 -23.63 -26.09 3.99
N ALA A 315 -24.49 -25.08 4.01
CA ALA A 315 -24.92 -24.36 2.80
C ALA A 315 -23.74 -23.69 2.08
N THR A 316 -22.84 -23.04 2.83
CA THR A 316 -21.67 -22.38 2.23
C THR A 316 -20.68 -23.41 1.68
N LYS A 317 -20.48 -24.54 2.38
CA LYS A 317 -19.65 -25.65 1.89
C LYS A 317 -20.17 -26.20 0.55
N SER A 318 -21.46 -26.55 0.47
CA SER A 318 -22.07 -27.04 -0.76
C SER A 318 -22.03 -25.99 -1.88
N TRP A 319 -22.34 -24.75 -1.56
CA TRP A 319 -22.29 -23.65 -2.53
C TRP A 319 -20.88 -23.44 -3.12
N LEU A 320 -19.83 -23.46 -2.29
CA LEU A 320 -18.43 -23.34 -2.76
C LEU A 320 -18.07 -24.51 -3.70
N HIS A 321 -18.46 -25.72 -3.34
CA HIS A 321 -18.20 -26.91 -4.15
C HIS A 321 -18.96 -26.87 -5.49
N GLU A 322 -20.26 -26.70 -5.45
CA GLU A 322 -21.12 -26.77 -6.63
C GLU A 322 -20.92 -25.55 -7.56
N ARG A 323 -20.86 -24.37 -6.98
CA ARG A 323 -20.81 -23.12 -7.76
C ARG A 323 -19.40 -22.74 -8.21
N LEU A 324 -18.40 -22.86 -7.33
CA LEU A 324 -17.03 -22.44 -7.62
C LEU A 324 -16.05 -23.60 -7.85
N ALA A 325 -16.46 -24.86 -7.62
CA ALA A 325 -15.58 -26.04 -7.60
C ALA A 325 -14.41 -25.86 -6.59
N LEU A 326 -14.69 -25.29 -5.43
CA LEU A 326 -13.73 -25.05 -4.35
C LEU A 326 -14.06 -25.91 -3.14
N GLU A 327 -13.02 -26.54 -2.57
CA GLU A 327 -13.13 -27.35 -1.37
C GLU A 327 -12.72 -26.55 -0.12
N ILE A 328 -13.34 -26.85 1.02
CA ILE A 328 -12.93 -26.29 2.31
C ILE A 328 -11.88 -27.18 2.99
N SER A 329 -11.07 -26.62 3.90
CA SER A 329 -10.18 -27.37 4.80
C SER A 329 -10.97 -27.83 6.03
N PRO A 330 -11.35 -29.12 6.18
CA PRO A 330 -12.19 -29.56 7.29
C PRO A 330 -11.55 -29.28 8.67
N GLU A 331 -10.23 -29.44 8.75
CA GLU A 331 -9.45 -29.25 9.98
C GLU A 331 -9.37 -27.80 10.46
N LYS A 332 -9.67 -26.84 9.59
CA LYS A 332 -9.62 -25.41 9.90
C LYS A 332 -10.99 -24.73 9.89
N SER A 333 -11.96 -25.39 9.27
CA SER A 333 -13.30 -24.83 9.15
C SER A 333 -14.18 -25.31 10.31
N LYS A 334 -14.84 -24.38 11.00
CA LYS A 334 -15.61 -24.67 12.22
C LYS A 334 -16.66 -23.62 12.53
N VAL A 335 -17.64 -24.01 13.35
CA VAL A 335 -18.62 -23.11 13.95
C VAL A 335 -18.15 -22.76 15.37
N ILE A 336 -18.14 -21.48 15.73
CA ILE A 336 -17.63 -20.98 17.00
C ILE A 336 -18.72 -20.17 17.71
N ASN A 337 -18.93 -20.45 19.00
CA ASN A 337 -19.66 -19.58 19.94
C ASN A 337 -18.69 -18.54 20.51
N LEU A 338 -18.80 -17.30 20.10
CA LEU A 338 -17.92 -16.21 20.55
C LEU A 338 -18.07 -15.82 22.03
N LYS A 339 -19.12 -16.32 22.73
CA LYS A 339 -19.24 -16.15 24.18
C LYS A 339 -18.32 -17.10 24.96
N GLU A 340 -17.92 -18.20 24.32
CA GLU A 340 -17.13 -19.28 24.93
C GLU A 340 -15.72 -19.35 24.40
N GLN A 341 -15.56 -19.24 23.07
CA GLN A 341 -14.29 -19.45 22.38
C GLN A 341 -13.87 -18.24 21.55
N TYR A 342 -12.56 -18.11 21.32
CA TYR A 342 -12.02 -17.13 20.41
C TYR A 342 -12.08 -17.61 18.96
N SER A 343 -12.48 -16.71 18.05
CA SER A 343 -12.25 -16.84 16.62
C SER A 343 -10.99 -16.05 16.23
N GLU A 344 -10.17 -16.61 15.35
CA GLU A 344 -8.96 -15.93 14.83
C GLU A 344 -9.27 -15.24 13.49
N PHE A 345 -8.92 -13.95 13.36
CA PHE A 345 -9.06 -13.20 12.12
C PHE A 345 -7.95 -12.16 11.98
N LEU A 346 -7.27 -12.13 10.82
CA LEU A 346 -6.24 -11.14 10.48
C LEU A 346 -5.17 -10.93 11.59
N GLY A 347 -4.76 -12.01 12.26
CA GLY A 347 -3.74 -11.93 13.31
C GLY A 347 -4.24 -11.53 14.70
N PHE A 348 -5.55 -11.36 14.85
CA PHE A 348 -6.23 -11.16 16.12
C PHE A 348 -7.02 -12.42 16.52
N LYS A 349 -7.25 -12.60 17.81
CA LYS A 349 -8.26 -13.50 18.36
C LYS A 349 -9.36 -12.67 19.02
N LEU A 350 -10.60 -13.01 18.74
CA LEU A 350 -11.79 -12.20 19.01
C LEU A 350 -12.83 -13.01 19.76
N LYS A 351 -13.39 -12.44 20.81
CA LYS A 351 -14.43 -13.03 21.67
C LYS A 351 -15.35 -11.93 22.16
N VAL A 352 -16.52 -12.27 22.67
CA VAL A 352 -17.39 -11.33 23.39
C VAL A 352 -17.47 -11.69 24.87
N ILE A 353 -17.42 -10.67 25.71
CA ILE A 353 -17.57 -10.79 27.15
C ILE A 353 -18.76 -9.97 27.64
N PRO A 354 -19.49 -10.42 28.70
CA PRO A 354 -20.56 -9.66 29.27
C PRO A 354 -20.01 -8.43 30.01
N ARG A 355 -20.65 -7.26 29.80
CA ARG A 355 -20.27 -6.02 30.47
C ARG A 355 -21.52 -5.16 30.79
N GLY A 356 -22.18 -5.48 31.86
CA GLY A 356 -23.39 -4.78 32.31
C GLY A 356 -24.65 -5.19 31.52
N ARG A 357 -25.72 -4.41 31.65
CA ARG A 357 -27.02 -4.62 31.02
C ARG A 357 -27.34 -3.45 30.08
N ARG A 358 -28.19 -3.69 29.09
CA ARG A 358 -28.81 -2.68 28.23
C ARG A 358 -30.02 -2.09 28.93
N SER A 359 -30.56 -1.01 28.37
CA SER A 359 -31.83 -0.41 28.80
C SER A 359 -33.03 -1.36 28.75
N ASP A 360 -32.99 -2.35 27.85
CA ASP A 360 -34.01 -3.41 27.70
C ASP A 360 -33.80 -4.59 28.64
N GLY A 361 -32.90 -4.48 29.65
CA GLY A 361 -32.58 -5.52 30.61
C GLY A 361 -31.68 -6.64 30.13
N ARG A 362 -31.40 -6.76 28.82
CA ARG A 362 -30.56 -7.81 28.23
C ARG A 362 -29.08 -7.59 28.58
N THR A 363 -28.33 -8.68 28.67
CA THR A 363 -26.87 -8.61 28.85
C THR A 363 -26.20 -7.87 27.68
N LYS A 364 -25.43 -6.84 28.04
CA LYS A 364 -24.60 -6.12 27.08
C LYS A 364 -23.27 -6.88 26.89
N TYR A 365 -22.97 -7.26 25.65
CA TYR A 365 -21.69 -7.84 25.30
C TYR A 365 -20.77 -6.81 24.65
N VAL A 366 -19.47 -6.90 24.94
CA VAL A 366 -18.41 -6.09 24.33
C VAL A 366 -17.34 -7.00 23.76
N VAL A 367 -16.66 -6.53 22.71
CA VAL A 367 -15.58 -7.30 22.08
C VAL A 367 -14.35 -7.27 22.99
N GLU A 368 -13.81 -8.43 23.28
CA GLU A 368 -12.48 -8.66 23.80
C GLU A 368 -11.61 -9.21 22.66
N SER A 369 -10.48 -8.56 22.41
CA SER A 369 -9.57 -8.97 21.36
C SER A 369 -8.12 -8.91 21.80
N HIS A 370 -7.35 -9.91 21.38
CA HIS A 370 -5.95 -10.10 21.68
C HIS A 370 -5.14 -10.26 20.38
N ILE A 371 -3.83 -10.13 20.49
CA ILE A 371 -2.90 -10.55 19.44
C ILE A 371 -2.86 -12.09 19.42
N ARG A 372 -2.95 -12.68 18.23
CA ARG A 372 -2.85 -14.13 18.05
C ARG A 372 -1.47 -14.64 18.50
N GLU A 373 -1.43 -15.77 19.22
CA GLU A 373 -0.20 -16.36 19.78
C GLU A 373 0.85 -16.62 18.70
N LYS A 374 0.45 -17.15 17.56
CA LYS A 374 1.35 -17.37 16.40
C LYS A 374 2.00 -16.07 15.90
N SER A 375 1.33 -14.92 16.07
CA SER A 375 1.88 -13.60 15.72
C SER A 375 2.91 -13.15 16.77
N ILE A 376 2.62 -13.32 18.04
CA ILE A 376 3.57 -13.01 19.15
C ILE A 376 4.83 -13.87 19.01
N ALA A 377 4.68 -15.16 18.71
CA ALA A 377 5.80 -16.10 18.51
C ALA A 377 6.74 -15.67 17.37
N LYS A 378 6.26 -14.93 16.37
CA LYS A 378 7.09 -14.35 15.28
C LYS A 378 7.73 -13.01 15.66
N ILE A 379 7.02 -12.19 16.41
CA ILE A 379 7.46 -10.83 16.77
C ILE A 379 8.70 -10.90 17.68
N LYS A 380 8.68 -11.76 18.70
CA LYS A 380 9.74 -11.85 19.73
C LYS A 380 11.12 -12.17 19.16
N PRO A 381 11.33 -13.21 18.34
CA PRO A 381 12.63 -13.49 17.71
C PRO A 381 13.11 -12.36 16.81
N ASN A 382 12.21 -11.75 16.03
CA ASN A 382 12.58 -10.64 15.15
C ASN A 382 13.09 -9.42 15.92
N LEU A 383 12.46 -9.07 17.05
CA LEU A 383 12.93 -8.00 17.91
C LEU A 383 14.31 -8.30 18.51
N LYS A 384 14.55 -9.55 18.96
CA LYS A 384 15.85 -9.97 19.48
C LYS A 384 16.95 -9.86 18.39
N ARG A 385 16.65 -10.26 17.15
CA ARG A 385 17.55 -10.12 16.02
C ARG A 385 17.86 -8.65 15.71
N LEU A 386 16.84 -7.77 15.72
CA LEU A 386 17.06 -6.34 15.49
C LEU A 386 17.88 -5.67 16.58
N ILE A 387 17.79 -6.15 17.84
CA ILE A 387 18.68 -5.70 18.93
C ILE A 387 20.12 -6.17 18.68
N TYR A 388 20.32 -7.42 18.20
CA TYR A 388 21.61 -7.90 17.78
C TYR A 388 22.21 -7.06 16.63
N ASP A 389 21.40 -6.67 15.65
CA ASP A 389 21.81 -5.77 14.57
C ASP A 389 22.28 -4.38 15.09
N ILE A 390 21.76 -3.90 16.23
CA ILE A 390 22.21 -2.65 16.88
C ILE A 390 23.53 -2.88 17.61
N GLU A 391 23.72 -4.05 18.22
CA GLU A 391 24.98 -4.42 18.90
C GLU A 391 26.14 -4.54 17.91
N PHE A 392 25.90 -5.17 16.75
CA PHE A 392 26.88 -5.46 15.71
C PHE A 392 26.46 -4.92 14.34
N PRO A 393 26.38 -3.60 14.15
CA PRO A 393 25.85 -3.01 12.93
C PRO A 393 26.71 -3.29 11.69
N SER A 394 28.02 -3.42 11.86
CA SER A 394 28.98 -3.73 10.79
C SER A 394 28.77 -5.09 10.14
N GLN A 395 28.37 -6.12 10.90
CA GLN A 395 28.04 -7.44 10.35
C GLN A 395 26.86 -7.38 9.37
N GLY A 396 25.91 -6.43 9.56
CA GLY A 396 24.81 -6.17 8.64
C GLY A 396 25.13 -5.15 7.54
N LYS A 397 26.39 -4.73 7.35
CA LYS A 397 26.79 -3.64 6.43
C LYS A 397 26.00 -2.35 6.66
N ARG A 398 25.77 -1.94 7.91
CA ARG A 398 24.95 -0.79 8.32
C ARG A 398 25.66 0.06 9.36
N THR A 399 25.24 1.32 9.44
CA THR A 399 25.56 2.17 10.60
C THR A 399 24.66 1.83 11.78
N GLU A 400 25.13 2.13 13.01
CA GLU A 400 24.31 1.97 14.22
C GLU A 400 22.97 2.73 14.12
N TYR A 401 22.99 3.92 13.59
CA TYR A 401 21.79 4.72 13.32
C TYR A 401 20.78 3.97 12.42
N GLN A 402 21.25 3.37 11.33
CA GLN A 402 20.38 2.60 10.43
C GLN A 402 19.78 1.37 11.12
N ALA A 403 20.55 0.71 11.99
CA ALA A 403 20.04 -0.42 12.76
C ALA A 403 18.96 0.00 13.76
N ILE A 404 19.17 1.12 14.47
CA ILE A 404 18.17 1.72 15.38
C ILE A 404 16.90 2.14 14.62
N CYS A 405 17.03 2.77 13.46
CA CYS A 405 15.89 3.12 12.62
C CYS A 405 15.07 1.90 12.21
N ARG A 406 15.71 0.79 11.83
CA ARG A 406 15.02 -0.47 11.50
C ARG A 406 14.27 -1.05 12.67
N TYR A 407 14.87 -1.07 13.85
CA TYR A 407 14.21 -1.49 15.08
C TYR A 407 12.97 -0.62 15.35
N ASN A 408 13.13 0.71 15.31
CA ASN A 408 12.05 1.64 15.55
C ASN A 408 10.89 1.48 14.54
N VAL A 409 11.18 1.36 13.25
CA VAL A 409 10.18 1.12 12.20
C VAL A 409 9.42 -0.19 12.45
N TYR A 410 10.12 -1.25 12.86
CA TYR A 410 9.49 -2.53 13.16
C TYR A 410 8.55 -2.45 14.39
N VAL A 411 9.00 -1.82 15.48
CA VAL A 411 8.17 -1.62 16.69
C VAL A 411 6.96 -0.73 16.38
N MET A 412 7.17 0.37 15.66
CA MET A 412 6.06 1.26 15.26
C MET A 412 5.06 0.53 14.37
N GLY A 413 5.51 -0.33 13.45
CA GLY A 413 4.65 -1.17 12.63
C GLY A 413 3.81 -2.16 13.45
N ILE A 414 4.39 -2.78 14.49
CA ILE A 414 3.65 -3.61 15.44
C ILE A 414 2.57 -2.78 16.14
N HIS A 415 2.93 -1.59 16.63
CA HIS A 415 1.99 -0.71 17.31
C HIS A 415 0.86 -0.26 16.39
N ASP A 416 1.15 0.11 15.14
CA ASP A 416 0.15 0.58 14.18
C ASP A 416 -0.82 -0.54 13.76
N TYR A 417 -0.33 -1.77 13.68
CA TYR A 417 -1.17 -2.92 13.34
C TYR A 417 -2.02 -3.38 14.53
N TYR A 418 -1.38 -3.65 15.67
CA TYR A 418 -2.03 -4.32 16.81
C TYR A 418 -2.71 -3.39 17.83
N GLN A 419 -2.59 -2.05 17.69
CA GLN A 419 -3.35 -1.11 18.55
C GLN A 419 -4.86 -1.31 18.48
N LEU A 420 -5.37 -2.06 17.51
CA LEU A 420 -6.79 -2.39 17.35
C LEU A 420 -7.27 -3.44 18.37
N ALA A 421 -6.37 -4.25 18.93
CA ALA A 421 -6.73 -5.23 19.94
C ALA A 421 -7.07 -4.53 21.27
N THR A 422 -8.21 -4.88 21.88
CA THR A 422 -8.67 -4.26 23.13
C THR A 422 -7.72 -4.55 24.30
N LYS A 423 -7.03 -5.69 24.27
CA LYS A 423 -6.09 -6.17 25.28
C LYS A 423 -4.63 -6.11 24.83
N VAL A 424 -4.31 -5.23 23.90
CA VAL A 424 -2.95 -5.11 23.33
C VAL A 424 -1.87 -4.83 24.37
N CYS A 425 -2.20 -4.08 25.44
CA CYS A 425 -1.26 -3.82 26.53
C CYS A 425 -0.93 -5.10 27.28
N ASP A 426 -1.95 -5.91 27.58
CA ASP A 426 -1.80 -7.18 28.30
C ASP A 426 -0.96 -8.17 27.50
N ASP A 427 -1.13 -8.20 26.17
CA ASP A 427 -0.41 -9.08 25.26
C ASP A 427 1.08 -8.70 25.11
N LEU A 428 1.39 -7.40 25.05
CA LEU A 428 2.75 -6.93 24.78
C LEU A 428 3.59 -6.71 26.02
N THR A 429 2.99 -6.44 27.18
CA THR A 429 3.74 -6.16 28.43
C THR A 429 4.66 -7.31 28.85
N PRO A 430 4.23 -8.60 28.88
CA PRO A 430 5.09 -9.69 29.32
C PRO A 430 6.37 -9.82 28.48
N PHE A 431 6.26 -9.67 27.16
CA PHE A 431 7.45 -9.83 26.34
C PHE A 431 8.24 -8.51 26.16
N ALA A 432 7.63 -7.35 26.35
CA ALA A 432 8.34 -6.08 26.40
C ALA A 432 9.42 -6.07 27.49
N LEU A 433 9.16 -6.67 28.64
CA LEU A 433 10.16 -6.87 29.70
C LEU A 433 11.33 -7.73 29.23
N SER A 434 11.05 -8.84 28.52
CA SER A 434 12.09 -9.71 27.96
C SER A 434 12.95 -8.97 26.90
N VAL A 435 12.31 -8.20 26.02
CA VAL A 435 12.99 -7.36 25.01
C VAL A 435 13.85 -6.29 25.69
N HIS A 436 13.33 -5.66 26.73
CA HIS A 436 14.08 -4.65 27.49
C HIS A 436 15.29 -5.24 28.21
N LYS A 437 15.14 -6.43 28.82
CA LYS A 437 16.27 -7.18 29.42
C LYS A 437 17.34 -7.48 28.35
N SER A 438 16.94 -7.96 27.17
CA SER A 438 17.85 -8.24 26.05
C SER A 438 18.58 -6.97 25.59
N LEU A 439 17.87 -5.84 25.48
CA LEU A 439 18.46 -4.57 25.07
C LEU A 439 19.55 -4.12 26.08
N ARG A 440 19.27 -4.21 27.38
CA ARG A 440 20.23 -3.84 28.42
C ARG A 440 21.43 -4.80 28.51
N ALA A 441 21.17 -6.10 28.42
CA ALA A 441 22.24 -7.10 28.50
C ALA A 441 23.23 -6.98 27.33
N ARG A 442 22.73 -6.75 26.10
CA ARG A 442 23.57 -6.66 24.91
C ARG A 442 24.27 -5.31 24.76
N LEU A 443 23.54 -4.22 24.97
CA LEU A 443 24.08 -2.89 24.73
C LEU A 443 24.69 -2.23 25.99
N LYS A 444 24.54 -2.86 27.16
CA LYS A 444 25.16 -2.47 28.45
C LYS A 444 25.09 -0.93 28.66
N GLU A 445 26.25 -0.30 28.85
CA GLU A 445 26.41 1.12 29.11
C GLU A 445 26.01 2.03 27.93
N ARG A 446 25.84 1.49 26.75
CA ARG A 446 25.38 2.24 25.57
C ARG A 446 23.91 2.67 25.70
N VAL A 447 23.10 1.94 26.49
CA VAL A 447 21.68 2.26 26.70
C VAL A 447 21.53 3.30 27.82
N LYS A 448 21.00 4.46 27.48
CA LYS A 448 20.73 5.54 28.43
C LYS A 448 19.23 5.76 28.59
N THR A 449 18.81 6.16 29.79
CA THR A 449 17.44 6.60 30.08
C THR A 449 17.28 8.08 29.77
N ALA A 450 16.04 8.56 29.59
CA ALA A 450 15.76 9.97 29.38
C ALA A 450 16.27 10.86 30.53
N LYS A 451 16.28 10.33 31.78
CA LYS A 451 16.83 11.03 32.96
C LYS A 451 18.35 11.19 32.84
N GLN A 452 19.08 10.12 32.44
CA GLN A 452 20.54 10.16 32.22
C GLN A 452 20.93 11.11 31.08
N VAL A 453 20.20 11.07 29.96
CA VAL A 453 20.44 11.98 28.83
C VAL A 453 20.31 13.45 29.25
N ARG A 454 19.25 13.79 29.99
CA ARG A 454 19.02 15.14 30.52
C ARG A 454 20.09 15.55 31.54
N LYS A 455 20.35 14.69 32.55
CA LYS A 455 21.34 14.99 33.60
C LYS A 455 22.74 15.22 33.04
N ARG A 456 23.15 14.45 32.04
CA ARG A 456 24.48 14.52 31.42
C ARG A 456 24.55 15.48 30.23
N LYS A 457 23.46 16.18 29.89
CA LYS A 457 23.34 17.06 28.70
C LYS A 457 23.84 16.42 27.40
N LEU A 458 23.59 15.10 27.24
CA LEU A 458 24.07 14.36 26.08
C LEU A 458 23.35 14.85 24.82
N PRO A 459 24.06 15.00 23.68
CA PRO A 459 23.42 15.30 22.41
C PRO A 459 22.42 14.21 22.05
N CYS A 460 21.19 14.59 21.74
CA CYS A 460 20.11 13.64 21.50
C CYS A 460 19.18 14.17 20.42
N GLU A 461 19.06 13.38 19.34
CA GLU A 461 18.15 13.67 18.25
C GLU A 461 16.94 12.74 18.35
N VAL A 462 15.75 13.32 18.56
CA VAL A 462 14.48 12.58 18.60
C VAL A 462 13.59 13.07 17.48
N PRO A 463 13.30 12.23 16.47
CA PRO A 463 12.37 12.56 15.40
C PRO A 463 11.00 13.00 15.95
N LYS A 464 10.37 14.00 15.31
CA LYS A 464 9.09 14.58 15.74
C LYS A 464 8.03 13.50 16.02
N VAL A 465 7.88 12.52 15.12
CA VAL A 465 6.93 11.41 15.25
C VAL A 465 7.16 10.57 16.51
N ILE A 466 8.44 10.28 16.83
CA ILE A 466 8.78 9.52 18.06
C ILE A 466 8.52 10.37 19.29
N ARG A 467 8.84 11.66 19.25
CA ARG A 467 8.61 12.60 20.36
C ARG A 467 7.12 12.72 20.69
N GLU A 468 6.29 12.92 19.69
CA GLU A 468 4.83 13.06 19.85
C GLU A 468 4.19 11.78 20.40
N ARG A 469 4.59 10.63 19.87
CA ARG A 469 3.97 9.34 20.22
C ARG A 469 4.53 8.72 21.50
N TYR A 470 5.84 8.83 21.75
CA TYR A 470 6.54 8.11 22.81
C TYR A 470 7.25 9.02 23.81
N GLY A 471 7.28 10.33 23.63
CA GLY A 471 8.04 11.27 24.47
C GLY A 471 7.63 11.28 25.95
N LYS A 472 6.35 10.93 26.24
CA LYS A 472 5.84 10.81 27.61
C LYS A 472 6.18 9.46 28.28
N SER A 473 6.78 8.52 27.55
CA SER A 473 7.06 7.18 28.06
C SER A 473 8.33 7.14 28.91
N LYS A 474 8.22 6.66 30.15
CA LYS A 474 9.38 6.36 31.01
C LYS A 474 10.21 5.18 30.48
N GLN A 475 9.68 4.40 29.52
CA GLN A 475 10.36 3.25 28.89
C GLN A 475 11.24 3.65 27.70
N LEU A 476 11.17 4.88 27.20
CA LEU A 476 12.01 5.35 26.10
C LEU A 476 13.49 5.26 26.49
N ARG A 477 14.32 4.72 25.59
CA ARG A 477 15.76 4.57 25.77
C ARG A 477 16.50 5.29 24.64
N TYR A 478 17.78 5.48 24.85
CA TYR A 478 18.67 6.17 23.91
C TYR A 478 19.95 5.38 23.73
N VAL A 479 20.38 5.22 22.49
CA VAL A 479 21.64 4.57 22.09
C VAL A 479 22.32 5.49 21.08
N ALA A 480 23.58 5.80 21.29
CA ALA A 480 24.36 6.72 20.46
C ALA A 480 23.62 8.04 20.12
N GLY A 481 22.93 8.64 21.10
CA GLY A 481 22.15 9.87 20.91
C GLY A 481 20.80 9.70 20.22
N HIS A 482 20.43 8.50 19.77
CA HIS A 482 19.17 8.24 19.06
C HIS A 482 18.14 7.52 19.94
N ALA A 483 16.87 7.90 19.79
CA ALA A 483 15.79 7.30 20.55
C ALA A 483 15.48 5.88 20.07
N VAL A 484 15.30 4.94 21.03
CA VAL A 484 14.86 3.57 20.82
C VAL A 484 13.44 3.41 21.36
N VAL A 485 12.49 3.10 20.47
CA VAL A 485 11.06 3.04 20.78
C VAL A 485 10.74 1.86 21.69
N PRO A 486 9.98 2.08 22.80
CA PRO A 486 9.60 1.02 23.73
C PRO A 486 8.48 0.14 23.18
N VAL A 487 8.65 -1.16 23.20
CA VAL A 487 7.64 -2.15 22.73
C VAL A 487 6.37 -2.14 23.58
N GLY A 488 6.49 -1.98 24.90
CA GLY A 488 5.35 -2.04 25.82
C GLY A 488 4.56 -0.74 25.94
N TYR A 489 4.94 0.35 25.26
CA TYR A 489 4.22 1.61 25.34
C TYR A 489 3.23 1.74 24.17
N ILE A 490 2.13 1.02 24.29
CA ILE A 490 1.05 1.00 23.31
C ILE A 490 -0.29 1.23 24.02
N ARG A 491 -1.24 1.85 23.34
CA ARG A 491 -2.62 2.03 23.80
C ARG A 491 -3.59 1.52 22.75
N HIS A 492 -4.66 0.87 23.21
CA HIS A 492 -5.76 0.51 22.33
C HIS A 492 -6.35 1.73 21.65
N LYS A 493 -6.60 1.59 20.34
CA LYS A 493 -7.40 2.53 19.55
C LYS A 493 -8.53 1.75 18.88
N PRO A 494 -9.78 2.21 19.03
CA PRO A 494 -10.90 1.56 18.36
C PRO A 494 -10.65 1.53 16.83
N PRO A 495 -10.96 0.40 16.18
CA PRO A 495 -10.84 0.33 14.73
C PRO A 495 -11.81 1.32 14.08
N LYS A 496 -11.32 2.04 13.09
CA LYS A 496 -12.14 3.00 12.33
C LYS A 496 -12.92 2.28 11.24
N SER A 497 -14.21 2.52 11.15
CA SER A 497 -15.03 2.09 10.03
C SER A 497 -14.56 2.76 8.73
N MET A 498 -14.76 2.07 7.62
CA MET A 498 -14.47 2.64 6.31
C MET A 498 -15.29 3.91 6.07
N ASN A 499 -14.64 4.95 5.60
CA ASN A 499 -15.33 6.12 5.05
C ASN A 499 -15.69 5.81 3.59
N ARG A 500 -16.98 5.57 3.33
CA ARG A 500 -17.50 5.19 2.00
C ARG A 500 -17.53 6.35 1.01
N LYS A 501 -17.33 7.58 1.47
CA LYS A 501 -17.12 8.73 0.59
C LYS A 501 -15.77 8.68 -0.12
N ILE A 502 -14.81 7.91 0.43
CA ILE A 502 -13.48 7.74 -0.17
C ILE A 502 -13.58 6.76 -1.34
N ASN A 503 -13.38 7.28 -2.56
CA ASN A 503 -13.35 6.51 -3.79
C ASN A 503 -12.26 7.07 -4.72
N SER A 504 -11.41 6.21 -5.24
CA SER A 504 -10.33 6.62 -6.17
C SER A 504 -10.85 6.98 -7.57
N TYR A 505 -12.07 6.55 -7.91
CA TYR A 505 -12.66 6.64 -9.24
C TYR A 505 -13.82 7.65 -9.33
N THR A 506 -13.93 8.55 -8.35
CA THR A 506 -14.87 9.68 -8.40
C THR A 506 -14.16 10.96 -7.95
N PRO A 507 -14.44 12.12 -8.56
CA PRO A 507 -13.84 13.39 -8.18
C PRO A 507 -14.04 13.73 -6.70
N GLU A 508 -15.26 13.52 -6.18
CA GLU A 508 -15.62 13.78 -4.78
C GLU A 508 -14.85 12.87 -3.82
N GLY A 509 -14.74 11.58 -4.19
CA GLY A 509 -13.99 10.60 -3.41
C GLY A 509 -12.50 10.91 -3.37
N ARG A 510 -11.91 11.37 -4.48
CA ARG A 510 -10.52 11.84 -4.52
C ARG A 510 -10.31 13.12 -3.73
N ALA A 511 -11.26 14.07 -3.78
CA ALA A 511 -11.18 15.27 -2.95
C ALA A 511 -11.11 14.94 -1.46
N GLU A 512 -11.86 13.95 -0.99
CA GLU A 512 -11.79 13.47 0.39
C GLU A 512 -10.44 12.79 0.71
N ILE A 513 -9.85 12.06 -0.24
CA ILE A 513 -8.51 11.49 -0.11
C ILE A 513 -7.45 12.59 -0.04
N HIS A 514 -7.58 13.65 -0.85
CA HIS A 514 -6.61 14.73 -0.99
C HIS A 514 -6.74 15.83 0.06
N LYS A 515 -7.75 15.78 0.89
CA LYS A 515 -8.15 16.85 1.84
C LYS A 515 -7.00 17.43 2.68
N ASN A 516 -5.99 16.63 2.98
CA ASN A 516 -4.84 17.00 3.83
C ASN A 516 -3.51 16.98 3.08
N LEU A 517 -3.53 17.00 1.75
CA LEU A 517 -2.32 16.98 0.94
C LEU A 517 -1.95 18.40 0.43
N ASP A 518 -0.65 18.71 0.38
CA ASP A 518 -0.17 19.93 -0.27
C ASP A 518 -0.30 19.80 -1.80
N ARG A 519 -0.50 20.89 -2.50
CA ARG A 519 -0.82 20.94 -3.93
C ARG A 519 0.38 21.42 -4.76
N ILE A 520 0.56 20.85 -5.94
CA ILE A 520 1.51 21.29 -6.99
C ILE A 520 0.73 21.77 -8.21
N ASP A 521 1.40 22.54 -9.08
CA ASP A 521 0.77 23.02 -10.32
C ASP A 521 0.54 21.86 -11.27
N MET A 522 -0.73 21.59 -11.54
CA MET A 522 -1.21 20.53 -12.40
C MET A 522 -0.88 20.76 -13.86
N THR A 523 -0.96 22.01 -14.32
CA THR A 523 -0.75 22.40 -15.71
C THR A 523 0.68 22.07 -16.13
N VAL A 524 1.66 22.42 -15.30
CA VAL A 524 3.07 22.13 -15.56
C VAL A 524 3.33 20.61 -15.56
N LEU A 525 2.71 19.88 -14.64
CA LEU A 525 2.91 18.44 -14.56
C LEU A 525 2.31 17.70 -15.77
N HIS A 526 1.10 18.07 -16.20
CA HIS A 526 0.48 17.55 -17.42
C HIS A 526 1.31 17.91 -18.66
N TYR A 527 1.87 19.14 -18.71
CA TYR A 527 2.77 19.52 -19.79
C TYR A 527 3.99 18.60 -19.84
N LEU A 528 4.67 18.36 -18.71
CA LEU A 528 5.84 17.48 -18.66
C LEU A 528 5.50 16.05 -19.12
N MET A 529 4.30 15.57 -18.79
CA MET A 529 3.83 14.24 -19.16
C MET A 529 3.50 14.14 -20.67
N ARG A 530 2.76 15.12 -21.21
CA ARG A 530 2.36 15.14 -22.62
C ARG A 530 3.52 15.46 -23.56
N ASN A 531 4.61 16.02 -23.03
CA ASN A 531 5.81 16.36 -23.78
C ASN A 531 7.03 15.61 -23.22
N PRO A 532 7.10 14.27 -23.42
CA PRO A 532 8.30 13.51 -23.10
C PRO A 532 9.47 14.03 -23.93
N VAL A 533 10.66 14.01 -23.35
CA VAL A 533 11.86 14.35 -24.09
C VAL A 533 12.19 13.19 -25.02
N LEU A 534 12.08 13.44 -26.34
CA LEU A 534 12.37 12.47 -27.38
C LEU A 534 13.80 11.93 -27.25
N TYR A 535 14.02 10.69 -27.67
CA TYR A 535 15.32 10.00 -27.61
C TYR A 535 15.92 9.86 -26.19
N ARG A 536 15.15 10.16 -25.13
CA ARG A 536 15.50 9.86 -23.74
C ARG A 536 14.79 8.57 -23.27
N THR A 537 15.38 7.96 -22.26
CA THR A 537 14.81 6.72 -21.68
C THR A 537 13.47 7.00 -20.99
N ILE A 538 12.62 5.97 -20.92
CA ILE A 538 11.38 6.00 -20.11
C ILE A 538 11.69 6.32 -18.65
N GLU A 539 12.83 5.87 -18.14
CA GLU A 539 13.29 6.17 -16.77
C GLU A 539 13.55 7.67 -16.57
N TYR A 540 14.18 8.35 -17.56
CA TYR A 540 14.40 9.78 -17.50
C TYR A 540 13.07 10.56 -17.49
N ASN A 541 12.16 10.22 -18.39
CA ASN A 541 10.87 10.90 -18.51
C ASN A 541 9.99 10.69 -17.28
N ASP A 542 9.94 9.48 -16.72
CA ASP A 542 9.24 9.18 -15.46
C ASP A 542 9.86 9.94 -14.27
N ASN A 543 11.18 10.04 -14.21
CA ASN A 543 11.86 10.74 -13.14
C ASN A 543 11.66 12.26 -13.21
N ARG A 544 11.45 12.88 -14.38
CA ARG A 544 11.08 14.30 -14.50
C ARG A 544 9.81 14.61 -13.72
N LEU A 545 8.77 13.79 -13.88
CA LEU A 545 7.49 13.91 -13.15
C LEU A 545 7.68 13.72 -11.64
N SER A 546 8.47 12.71 -11.28
CA SER A 546 8.77 12.39 -9.89
C SER A 546 9.50 13.52 -9.17
N LEU A 547 10.50 14.11 -9.85
CA LEU A 547 11.31 15.20 -9.33
C LEU A 547 10.48 16.48 -9.21
N TYR A 548 9.65 16.81 -10.20
CA TYR A 548 8.76 17.97 -10.14
C TYR A 548 7.85 17.91 -8.91
N SER A 549 7.25 16.75 -8.68
CA SER A 549 6.42 16.50 -7.49
C SER A 549 7.22 16.57 -6.20
N ALA A 550 8.41 15.96 -6.14
CA ALA A 550 9.23 15.90 -4.94
C ALA A 550 9.83 17.27 -4.58
N GLN A 551 10.19 18.08 -5.59
CA GLN A 551 10.71 19.44 -5.42
C GLN A 551 9.61 20.48 -5.25
N MET A 552 8.32 20.06 -5.21
CA MET A 552 7.16 20.94 -5.05
C MET A 552 7.07 22.02 -6.14
N GLY A 553 7.43 21.66 -7.38
CA GLY A 553 7.43 22.55 -8.52
C GLY A 553 8.51 23.64 -8.47
N LYS A 554 9.59 23.45 -7.71
CA LYS A 554 10.64 24.45 -7.51
C LYS A 554 12.00 23.96 -8.00
N CYS A 555 12.81 24.90 -8.47
CA CYS A 555 14.21 24.67 -8.76
C CYS A 555 14.96 24.20 -7.49
N ALA A 556 15.74 23.13 -7.61
CA ALA A 556 16.47 22.54 -6.49
C ALA A 556 17.55 23.49 -5.91
N VAL A 557 18.07 24.41 -6.71
CA VAL A 557 19.15 25.34 -6.34
C VAL A 557 18.61 26.68 -5.90
N SER A 558 17.92 27.40 -6.80
CA SER A 558 17.42 28.77 -6.51
C SER A 558 16.14 28.78 -5.68
N GLY A 559 15.36 27.69 -5.67
CA GLY A 559 14.04 27.67 -5.04
C GLY A 559 12.96 28.41 -5.84
N LYS A 560 13.28 28.99 -7.02
CA LYS A 560 12.34 29.61 -7.95
C LYS A 560 11.28 28.60 -8.38
N VAL A 561 10.04 29.03 -8.53
CA VAL A 561 8.96 28.19 -9.08
C VAL A 561 9.26 27.91 -10.55
N LEU A 562 9.24 26.64 -10.92
CA LEU A 562 9.49 26.19 -12.28
C LEU A 562 8.20 26.32 -13.10
N SER A 563 8.26 27.03 -14.21
CA SER A 563 7.17 27.20 -15.18
C SER A 563 7.46 26.45 -16.48
N ILE A 564 6.45 26.30 -17.34
CA ILE A 564 6.61 25.72 -18.67
C ILE A 564 7.65 26.52 -19.43
N GLY A 565 8.64 25.85 -20.01
CA GLY A 565 9.77 26.46 -20.69
C GLY A 565 11.01 26.69 -19.84
N ASP A 566 10.87 26.79 -18.49
CA ASP A 566 11.96 27.03 -17.55
C ASP A 566 12.36 25.77 -16.75
N ILE A 567 12.09 24.58 -17.28
CA ILE A 567 12.34 23.31 -16.57
C ILE A 567 13.42 22.49 -17.25
N HIS A 568 14.58 22.42 -16.61
CA HIS A 568 15.68 21.58 -17.09
C HIS A 568 15.93 20.41 -16.12
N CYS A 569 15.94 19.19 -16.66
CA CYS A 569 16.30 17.98 -15.92
C CYS A 569 17.77 17.66 -16.13
N HIS A 570 18.58 17.99 -15.13
CA HIS A 570 20.03 17.91 -15.19
C HIS A 570 20.57 16.65 -14.51
N HIS A 571 21.64 16.04 -15.09
CA HIS A 571 22.36 14.91 -14.51
C HIS A 571 23.44 15.41 -13.58
N LYS A 572 23.41 15.03 -12.30
CA LYS A 572 24.46 15.37 -11.31
C LYS A 572 25.81 14.78 -11.70
N VAL A 573 25.81 13.52 -12.15
CA VAL A 573 26.95 12.91 -12.84
C VAL A 573 26.60 12.84 -14.32
N PRO A 574 27.34 13.56 -15.19
CA PRO A 574 27.07 13.61 -16.62
C PRO A 574 27.09 12.23 -17.27
N ARG A 575 26.33 12.03 -18.36
CA ARG A 575 26.25 10.74 -19.05
C ARG A 575 27.59 10.28 -19.61
N TYR A 576 28.42 11.19 -20.12
CA TYR A 576 29.77 10.87 -20.62
C TYR A 576 30.75 10.41 -19.52
N LEU A 577 30.42 10.66 -18.24
CA LEU A 577 31.14 10.14 -17.07
C LEU A 577 30.43 8.90 -16.46
N GLY A 578 29.56 8.22 -17.20
CA GLY A 578 28.85 7.04 -16.76
C GLY A 578 27.58 7.31 -15.91
N GLY A 579 27.12 8.55 -15.83
CA GLY A 579 25.88 8.92 -15.16
C GLY A 579 24.66 8.29 -15.83
N LYS A 580 23.78 7.66 -15.04
CA LYS A 580 22.55 7.01 -15.49
C LYS A 580 21.32 7.91 -15.25
N ASP A 581 20.23 7.59 -15.92
CA ASP A 581 18.94 8.30 -15.81
C ASP A 581 18.15 7.99 -14.51
N ASN A 582 18.82 7.42 -13.49
CA ASN A 582 18.18 7.08 -12.22
C ASN A 582 17.80 8.33 -11.42
N TYR A 583 16.74 8.22 -10.61
CA TYR A 583 16.18 9.32 -9.81
C TYR A 583 17.20 10.07 -8.95
N GLN A 584 18.20 9.37 -8.40
CA GLN A 584 19.21 9.95 -7.52
C GLN A 584 20.21 10.82 -8.26
N ASN A 585 20.45 10.51 -9.55
CA ASN A 585 21.38 11.23 -10.41
C ASN A 585 20.74 12.44 -11.12
N LEU A 586 19.42 12.55 -11.12
CA LEU A 586 18.69 13.63 -11.79
C LEU A 586 18.22 14.69 -10.78
N VAL A 587 18.07 15.92 -11.28
CA VAL A 587 17.55 17.06 -10.52
C VAL A 587 16.87 18.05 -11.48
N LEU A 588 15.77 18.67 -11.07
CA LEU A 588 15.15 19.76 -11.83
C LEU A 588 15.69 21.10 -11.39
N VAL A 589 16.10 21.90 -12.36
CA VAL A 589 16.64 23.26 -12.19
C VAL A 589 15.96 24.22 -13.15
N CYS A 590 15.96 25.52 -12.86
CA CYS A 590 15.54 26.55 -13.81
C CYS A 590 16.62 26.80 -14.85
N GLU A 591 16.26 27.49 -15.92
CA GLU A 591 17.12 27.80 -17.05
C GLU A 591 18.39 28.50 -16.60
N ASP A 592 18.29 29.57 -15.78
CA ASP A 592 19.44 30.30 -15.27
C ASP A 592 20.47 29.42 -14.55
N VAL A 593 19.98 28.48 -13.73
CA VAL A 593 20.84 27.50 -13.04
C VAL A 593 21.45 26.53 -14.02
N HIS A 594 20.68 26.10 -15.03
CA HIS A 594 21.17 25.18 -16.05
C HIS A 594 22.28 25.83 -16.89
N HIS A 595 22.11 27.08 -17.30
CA HIS A 595 23.15 27.85 -17.97
C HIS A 595 24.40 28.02 -17.09
N LEU A 596 24.23 28.34 -15.81
CA LEU A 596 25.35 28.46 -14.88
C LEU A 596 26.15 27.15 -14.73
N ILE A 597 25.47 26.00 -14.71
CA ILE A 597 26.13 24.70 -14.62
C ILE A 597 27.00 24.39 -15.82
N HIS A 598 26.60 24.86 -17.00
CA HIS A 598 27.30 24.61 -18.28
C HIS A 598 28.22 25.75 -18.71
N ALA A 599 28.23 26.88 -18.01
CA ALA A 599 29.06 28.01 -18.34
C ALA A 599 30.54 27.73 -18.04
N THR A 600 31.41 28.05 -19.02
CA THR A 600 32.89 27.95 -18.91
C THR A 600 33.55 29.30 -18.91
N ASN A 601 32.87 30.36 -19.42
CA ASN A 601 33.36 31.72 -19.46
C ASN A 601 33.12 32.42 -18.09
N PRO A 602 34.15 33.02 -17.47
CA PRO A 602 34.06 33.69 -16.17
C PRO A 602 33.00 34.79 -16.10
N ASP A 603 32.85 35.58 -17.17
CA ASP A 603 31.89 36.69 -17.19
C ASP A 603 30.45 36.21 -17.25
N ILE A 604 30.18 35.10 -18.01
CA ILE A 604 28.90 34.45 -18.04
C ILE A 604 28.58 33.86 -16.66
N ILE A 605 29.55 33.25 -16.02
CA ILE A 605 29.41 32.69 -14.67
C ILE A 605 29.04 33.79 -13.68
N ARG A 606 29.78 34.94 -13.71
CA ARG A 606 29.52 36.07 -12.83
C ARG A 606 28.11 36.64 -13.03
N LYS A 607 27.69 36.83 -14.30
CA LYS A 607 26.34 37.27 -14.66
C LYS A 607 25.24 36.40 -14.07
N TYR A 608 25.32 35.07 -14.24
CA TYR A 608 24.27 34.18 -13.73
C TYR A 608 24.33 33.99 -12.20
N MET A 609 25.49 34.13 -11.60
CA MET A 609 25.59 34.14 -10.13
C MET A 609 24.93 35.39 -9.52
N GLU A 610 25.12 36.53 -10.12
CA GLU A 610 24.46 37.79 -9.72
C GLU A 610 22.93 37.67 -9.89
N ILE A 611 22.46 37.22 -11.04
CA ILE A 611 21.02 36.97 -11.30
C ILE A 611 20.40 36.01 -10.25
N LEU A 612 21.15 35.03 -9.80
CA LEU A 612 20.68 34.01 -8.85
C LEU A 612 20.90 34.41 -7.38
N GLY A 613 21.55 35.58 -7.12
CA GLY A 613 21.90 36.03 -5.78
C GLY A 613 22.77 35.00 -5.03
N LEU A 614 23.76 34.42 -5.71
CA LEU A 614 24.65 33.41 -5.15
C LEU A 614 26.01 34.02 -4.84
N ASP A 615 26.35 34.22 -3.56
CA ASP A 615 27.67 34.61 -3.12
C ASP A 615 28.60 33.42 -3.04
N VAL A 616 29.72 33.47 -3.77
CA VAL A 616 30.82 32.50 -3.64
C VAL A 616 32.08 33.26 -3.24
N PRO A 617 32.77 32.84 -2.18
CA PRO A 617 34.03 33.45 -1.76
C PRO A 617 35.09 33.40 -2.88
N ASP A 618 35.82 34.47 -3.10
CA ASP A 618 36.83 34.63 -4.15
C ASP A 618 37.95 33.56 -4.13
N CYS A 619 38.19 32.93 -3.00
CA CYS A 619 39.22 31.89 -2.85
C CYS A 619 38.88 30.57 -3.58
N LEU A 620 37.62 30.36 -4.01
CA LEU A 620 37.23 29.17 -4.77
C LEU A 620 37.41 29.31 -6.29
N TRP A 621 37.67 30.52 -6.77
CA TRP A 621 37.85 30.83 -8.19
C TRP A 621 39.18 30.35 -8.78
N ALA A 622 40.21 30.24 -7.93
CA ALA A 622 41.57 29.98 -8.40
C ALA A 622 41.95 28.50 -8.52
N THR A 623 41.16 27.57 -7.97
CA THR A 623 41.66 26.21 -7.75
C THR A 623 40.88 25.09 -8.46
N TYR A 624 39.72 25.34 -9.11
CA TYR A 624 38.91 24.21 -9.68
C TYR A 624 38.31 24.53 -11.04
N ARG A 625 38.41 23.54 -11.94
CA ARG A 625 37.66 23.49 -13.22
C ARG A 625 36.17 23.31 -12.91
N PHE A 626 35.41 24.35 -13.17
CA PHE A 626 34.04 24.65 -12.75
C PHE A 626 32.96 23.57 -12.90
N PRO A 627 32.92 22.69 -13.93
CA PRO A 627 31.85 21.72 -14.07
C PRO A 627 31.76 20.67 -12.94
N ALA A 628 32.91 20.35 -12.33
CA ALA A 628 32.95 19.33 -11.24
C ALA A 628 32.55 19.93 -9.88
N VAL A 629 32.81 21.23 -9.65
CA VAL A 629 32.56 21.91 -8.36
C VAL A 629 31.09 22.29 -8.19
N LEU A 630 30.40 22.71 -9.23
CA LEU A 630 28.95 22.97 -9.13
C LEU A 630 28.14 21.72 -8.89
N CYS A 631 28.52 20.59 -9.49
CA CYS A 631 27.90 19.31 -9.18
C CYS A 631 28.14 18.87 -7.71
N SER A 632 29.34 19.13 -7.17
CA SER A 632 29.64 18.83 -5.76
C SER A 632 29.01 19.86 -4.81
N HIS A 633 28.89 21.15 -5.20
CA HIS A 633 28.25 22.22 -4.40
C HIS A 633 26.71 22.13 -4.44
N VAL A 634 26.10 21.69 -5.52
CA VAL A 634 24.67 21.34 -5.54
C VAL A 634 24.39 20.21 -4.56
N SER A 635 25.27 19.21 -4.47
CA SER A 635 25.19 18.17 -3.44
C SER A 635 25.48 18.70 -2.03
N PHE A 636 26.44 19.62 -1.88
CA PHE A 636 26.80 20.24 -0.60
C PHE A 636 25.74 21.24 -0.12
N ARG A 637 25.13 22.07 -0.98
CA ARG A 637 24.01 22.96 -0.57
C ARG A 637 22.70 22.22 -0.36
N LEU A 638 22.45 21.09 -1.02
CA LEU A 638 21.36 20.20 -0.65
C LEU A 638 21.59 19.63 0.76
N SER A 639 22.82 19.28 1.14
CA SER A 639 23.18 18.86 2.49
C SER A 639 23.21 20.02 3.48
N VAL A 640 23.69 21.20 3.10
CA VAL A 640 23.74 22.43 3.95
C VAL A 640 22.37 23.07 4.08
N ARG A 641 21.50 23.11 3.05
CA ARG A 641 20.08 23.50 3.24
C ARG A 641 19.30 22.49 4.06
N GLN A 642 19.63 21.21 3.99
CA GLN A 642 19.13 20.24 4.98
C GLN A 642 19.69 20.54 6.38
N ALA A 643 20.93 20.97 6.50
CA ALA A 643 21.56 21.37 7.77
C ALA A 643 21.15 22.77 8.24
N THR A 644 21.05 23.78 7.36
CA THR A 644 20.62 25.16 7.70
C THR A 644 19.10 25.28 7.84
N SER A 645 18.29 24.48 7.14
CA SER A 645 16.87 24.31 7.51
C SER A 645 16.75 23.74 8.94
N ARG A 646 17.75 22.98 9.38
CA ARG A 646 17.84 22.53 10.78
C ARG A 646 18.27 23.63 11.76
N VAL A 647 19.01 24.66 11.31
CA VAL A 647 19.49 25.77 12.14
C VAL A 647 18.49 26.94 12.11
N ILE A 648 17.89 27.27 10.97
CA ILE A 648 16.90 28.35 10.85
C ILE A 648 15.55 27.95 11.44
N MET A 649 15.22 26.64 11.50
CA MET A 649 14.04 26.14 12.23
C MET A 649 14.21 26.12 13.77
N ARG A 650 15.29 26.67 14.31
CA ARG A 650 15.34 26.98 15.75
C ARG A 650 14.58 28.25 16.11
N ASN A 651 14.21 29.07 15.15
CA ASN A 651 13.56 30.38 15.40
C ASN A 651 12.27 30.66 14.65
N SER A 652 11.70 29.69 13.95
CA SER A 652 10.33 29.82 13.40
C SER A 652 9.60 28.51 13.43
N THR A 653 8.60 28.45 14.27
CA THR A 653 7.52 27.46 14.28
C THR A 653 6.84 27.49 12.91
N ASN A 654 6.98 26.43 12.09
CA ASN A 654 5.92 25.82 11.29
C ASN A 654 6.45 24.87 10.21
N ASN A 655 5.94 23.68 10.27
CA ASN A 655 5.68 22.72 9.19
C ASN A 655 6.80 22.32 8.22
N LEU A 656 7.46 21.21 8.54
CA LEU A 656 7.97 20.27 7.55
C LEU A 656 7.70 18.82 8.01
N GLN A 657 6.61 18.27 7.51
CA GLN A 657 6.35 16.82 7.56
C GLN A 657 7.35 16.12 6.64
N CYS A 658 8.36 15.45 7.21
CA CYS A 658 9.06 14.39 6.50
C CYS A 658 8.07 13.26 6.20
N LYS A 659 7.65 13.14 4.95
CA LYS A 659 6.86 12.02 4.47
C LYS A 659 7.74 10.78 4.44
N MET A 660 7.54 9.88 5.38
CA MET A 660 7.79 8.48 5.11
C MET A 660 6.71 7.98 4.16
N PRO A 661 7.06 7.21 3.12
CA PRO A 661 6.04 6.54 2.30
C PRO A 661 5.23 5.62 3.21
N TYR A 662 3.93 5.74 3.15
CA TYR A 662 2.98 4.81 3.73
C TYR A 662 3.28 3.42 3.15
N LEU A 663 3.98 2.61 3.89
CA LEU A 663 4.01 1.17 3.69
C LEU A 663 2.64 0.64 4.11
N GLY A 664 1.76 0.50 3.12
CA GLY A 664 0.63 -0.39 3.28
C GLY A 664 1.17 -1.71 3.81
N ALA A 665 0.56 -2.23 4.85
CA ALA A 665 0.93 -3.48 5.48
C ALA A 665 0.76 -4.64 4.47
N ARG A 666 1.74 -4.79 3.58
CA ARG A 666 2.01 -6.05 2.90
C ARG A 666 3.15 -6.69 3.67
N THR A 667 2.89 -7.83 4.22
CA THR A 667 3.83 -8.70 4.92
C THR A 667 5.13 -8.81 4.11
N CYS A 668 6.14 -8.07 4.53
CA CYS A 668 7.48 -8.13 3.95
C CYS A 668 8.21 -9.30 4.58
N HIS A 669 8.17 -10.46 3.94
CA HIS A 669 9.13 -11.53 4.24
C HIS A 669 10.38 -11.28 3.39
N ARG A 670 11.40 -10.75 4.03
CA ARG A 670 12.77 -10.86 3.51
C ARG A 670 13.30 -12.25 3.81
N TYR A 671 13.69 -12.97 2.79
CA TYR A 671 14.69 -14.02 2.91
C TYR A 671 16.02 -13.53 2.35
N ARG A 672 17.03 -13.65 3.18
CA ARG A 672 18.43 -13.77 2.78
C ARG A 672 18.82 -15.24 2.79
N LYS A 673 19.67 -15.61 1.85
CA LYS A 673 20.73 -16.55 2.17
C LYS A 673 21.67 -15.95 3.19
#